data_156178efd6f251b87bbd80bc9d2deb43
#
_entry.id   156178efd6f251b87bbd80bc9d2deb43
#
_cell.length_a   1.000
_cell.length_b   1.000
_cell.length_c   1.000
_cell.angle_alpha   90.00
_cell.angle_beta   90.00
_cell.angle_gamma   90.00
#
_symmetry.space_group_name_H-M   'P 1'
#
loop_
_entity.id
_entity.type
_entity.pdbx_description
1 polymer ?
#
loop_
_entity_poly.entity_id
_entity_poly.type
_entity_poly.pdbx_seq_one_letter_code
_entity_poly.pdbx_strand_id
1 'polypeptide(L)'
;MIADEIRDELKTFTDHHLNLLKGNEKQVVADCPFCGKEGHFYVNPKNKLWDCKVCGARGNMGQYLYMMHRIYREYAEDPANEHVLAKLSADRKLPISAFKAWGVGYDPTRDAYMTPVYDGTESLCDIKKYTIGKKSYSSKGATSGLFNRNQIQHHQTIYLCEGEWDGMAMDWLLRTNGIKDACAVAVSGAQTFKTNWAKLFVGKDVKCMYDHDGAGEKGQLVVQARLSGIARSLMFIHWPDNFPTGFDVRDWIKYGIRVKKPRSCYKNLIQMLSQNPQAPAYVNPAKPTVDELEKEQERLPLKPDLTNKELEATYKKWLYMPNTRVLDIMFGTVFANRLSGDPVWLFFVAPPAGSKSELLMSLSRCEECYPLTSLTPHALVSGTSWGEGKDPSLLPQLDKKVLILKDFTTILSMNYAARDEIFGILRDIYDGRTEKSFGNGLKREYKVKFGVLAGVTPVIETFSAMNQSLGERFLRYRLPLDTQESEEAKILKAISNVNSELKMRAELCQAAASIVARPNPPDELMPHFSEKYLPKVVALAQLSAWMRGVVDRDKFTQQVLYKPSSEVGTRIAKQLVKLAMGIGIYRGTRILAGHEFDCIRHVAIDSCPQRIVMVVQALWRAKKKDGLEMLKTKEIVNRTFLPQSTVIRIMEDMNLLRLVKRMEVNGDYFWQMSPNLEMLATKSCAFTKIIPVRKDGSM
;
A
#
# COMPACT_ATOMS: atom_id res chain seq x y z
N MET A 1 -7.70 -36.09 -7.92
CA MET A 1 -8.41 -34.78 -7.70
C MET A 1 -7.42 -33.69 -7.89
N ILE A 2 -7.84 -32.51 -8.35
CA ILE A 2 -7.01 -31.33 -8.51
C ILE A 2 -7.11 -30.53 -7.20
N ALA A 3 -5.98 -30.16 -6.60
CA ALA A 3 -5.94 -29.35 -5.38
C ALA A 3 -6.58 -27.97 -5.61
N ASP A 4 -7.21 -27.40 -4.58
CA ASP A 4 -7.94 -26.13 -4.67
C ASP A 4 -7.01 -24.96 -5.05
N GLU A 5 -5.75 -24.97 -4.62
CA GLU A 5 -4.73 -24.00 -5.00
C GLU A 5 -4.50 -23.98 -6.53
N ILE A 6 -4.44 -25.15 -7.16
CA ILE A 6 -4.28 -25.27 -8.62
C ILE A 6 -5.54 -24.79 -9.35
N ARG A 7 -6.72 -25.07 -8.80
CA ARG A 7 -8.00 -24.55 -9.34
C ARG A 7 -8.05 -23.02 -9.29
N ASP A 8 -7.61 -22.44 -8.20
CA ASP A 8 -7.52 -20.98 -8.05
C ASP A 8 -6.50 -20.34 -9.01
N GLU A 9 -5.36 -21.01 -9.23
CA GLU A 9 -4.39 -20.56 -10.23
C GLU A 9 -4.92 -20.60 -11.66
N LEU A 10 -5.80 -21.55 -11.98
CA LEU A 10 -6.43 -21.71 -13.29
C LEU A 10 -7.82 -21.05 -13.39
N LYS A 11 -8.19 -20.21 -12.42
CA LYS A 11 -9.52 -19.61 -12.33
C LYS A 11 -9.93 -18.85 -13.59
N THR A 12 -9.02 -18.11 -14.20
CA THR A 12 -9.30 -17.38 -15.45
C THR A 12 -9.65 -18.36 -16.61
N PHE A 13 -9.01 -19.52 -16.69
CA PHE A 13 -9.35 -20.52 -17.69
C PHE A 13 -10.73 -21.15 -17.43
N THR A 14 -11.01 -21.52 -16.16
CA THR A 14 -12.30 -22.11 -15.79
C THR A 14 -13.45 -21.11 -15.88
N ASP A 15 -13.16 -19.82 -15.66
CA ASP A 15 -14.11 -18.74 -15.90
C ASP A 15 -14.45 -18.57 -17.38
N HIS A 16 -13.70 -19.19 -18.29
CA HIS A 16 -13.93 -19.23 -19.73
C HIS A 16 -13.99 -20.67 -20.24
N HIS A 17 -14.80 -21.50 -19.57
CA HIS A 17 -15.22 -22.86 -19.99
C HIS A 17 -14.12 -23.93 -20.08
N LEU A 18 -12.95 -23.75 -19.45
CA LEU A 18 -12.00 -24.85 -19.35
C LEU A 18 -12.48 -25.85 -18.28
N ASN A 19 -12.87 -27.05 -18.68
CA ASN A 19 -13.25 -28.12 -17.78
C ASN A 19 -12.01 -28.91 -17.36
N LEU A 20 -11.59 -28.77 -16.10
CA LEU A 20 -10.41 -29.43 -15.54
C LEU A 20 -10.76 -30.87 -15.10
N LEU A 21 -10.03 -31.86 -15.58
CA LEU A 21 -10.27 -33.28 -15.28
C LEU A 21 -9.35 -33.81 -14.17
N LYS A 22 -8.03 -33.77 -14.39
CA LYS A 22 -6.99 -34.27 -13.47
C LYS A 22 -5.69 -33.52 -13.66
N GLY A 23 -4.82 -33.52 -12.64
CA GLY A 23 -3.51 -32.90 -12.78
C GLY A 23 -2.80 -32.64 -11.46
N ASN A 24 -1.66 -31.99 -11.56
CA ASN A 24 -0.79 -31.60 -10.47
C ASN A 24 -0.18 -30.20 -10.74
N GLU A 25 0.74 -29.74 -9.90
CA GLU A 25 1.40 -28.44 -10.02
C GLU A 25 2.20 -28.21 -11.33
N LYS A 26 2.52 -29.26 -12.08
CA LYS A 26 3.28 -29.16 -13.33
C LYS A 26 2.36 -29.13 -14.54
N GLN A 27 1.29 -29.91 -14.52
CA GLN A 27 0.39 -30.05 -15.65
C GLN A 27 -1.00 -30.47 -15.22
N VAL A 28 -2.02 -29.83 -15.77
CA VAL A 28 -3.43 -30.17 -15.63
C VAL A 28 -3.98 -30.59 -16.98
N VAL A 29 -4.75 -31.66 -16.99
CA VAL A 29 -5.47 -32.17 -18.15
C VAL A 29 -6.90 -31.67 -18.10
N ALA A 30 -7.40 -31.20 -19.24
CA ALA A 30 -8.73 -30.62 -19.37
C ALA A 30 -9.37 -31.04 -20.71
N ASP A 31 -10.64 -30.69 -20.86
CA ASP A 31 -11.34 -30.81 -22.13
C ASP A 31 -11.01 -29.58 -23.01
N CYS A 32 -10.85 -29.81 -24.29
CA CYS A 32 -10.52 -28.71 -25.17
C CYS A 32 -11.76 -27.88 -25.54
N PRO A 33 -11.85 -26.58 -25.15
CA PRO A 33 -13.01 -25.76 -25.48
C PRO A 33 -13.08 -25.36 -26.95
N PHE A 34 -12.01 -25.61 -27.72
CA PHE A 34 -11.92 -25.21 -29.14
C PHE A 34 -12.34 -26.32 -30.11
N CYS A 35 -12.11 -27.59 -29.76
CA CYS A 35 -12.47 -28.73 -30.63
C CYS A 35 -13.39 -29.76 -29.92
N GLY A 36 -13.76 -29.52 -28.68
CA GLY A 36 -14.67 -30.37 -27.92
C GLY A 36 -14.10 -31.75 -27.49
N LYS A 37 -12.83 -32.06 -27.78
CA LYS A 37 -12.24 -33.35 -27.38
C LYS A 37 -11.90 -33.39 -25.91
N GLU A 38 -12.40 -34.40 -25.23
CA GLU A 38 -12.18 -34.63 -23.80
C GLU A 38 -10.77 -35.13 -23.52
N GLY A 39 -10.14 -34.59 -22.48
CA GLY A 39 -8.87 -35.04 -21.92
C GLY A 39 -7.63 -34.81 -22.80
N HIS A 40 -7.71 -33.97 -23.81
CA HIS A 40 -6.61 -33.69 -24.74
C HIS A 40 -6.05 -32.27 -24.68
N PHE A 41 -6.53 -31.46 -23.74
CA PHE A 41 -6.03 -30.14 -23.47
C PHE A 41 -5.14 -30.14 -22.23
N TYR A 42 -3.95 -29.60 -22.36
CA TYR A 42 -2.93 -29.59 -21.31
C TYR A 42 -2.60 -28.16 -20.94
N VAL A 43 -2.64 -27.83 -19.67
CA VAL A 43 -2.28 -26.48 -19.16
C VAL A 43 -1.31 -26.59 -18.00
N ASN A 44 -0.27 -25.74 -18.00
CA ASN A 44 0.66 -25.63 -16.89
C ASN A 44 0.14 -24.55 -15.92
N PRO A 45 -0.15 -24.89 -14.66
CA PRO A 45 -0.70 -23.92 -13.69
C PRO A 45 0.21 -22.74 -13.41
N LYS A 46 1.54 -22.93 -13.41
CA LYS A 46 2.51 -21.88 -13.02
C LYS A 46 2.75 -20.85 -14.12
N ASN A 47 3.05 -21.30 -15.34
CA ASN A 47 3.40 -20.40 -16.45
C ASN A 47 2.24 -20.10 -17.41
N LYS A 48 1.05 -20.74 -17.19
CA LYS A 48 -0.18 -20.55 -17.98
C LYS A 48 -0.03 -20.89 -19.47
N LEU A 49 0.99 -21.68 -19.84
CA LEU A 49 1.11 -22.23 -21.20
C LEU A 49 0.19 -23.44 -21.36
N TRP A 50 -0.41 -23.55 -22.52
CA TRP A 50 -1.35 -24.62 -22.83
C TRP A 50 -1.21 -25.12 -24.28
N ASP A 51 -1.62 -26.35 -24.51
CA ASP A 51 -1.74 -26.94 -25.82
C ASP A 51 -2.82 -28.01 -25.90
N CYS A 52 -3.44 -28.17 -27.05
CA CYS A 52 -4.33 -29.27 -27.38
C CYS A 52 -3.66 -30.23 -28.34
N LYS A 53 -3.54 -31.50 -27.97
CA LYS A 53 -2.87 -32.53 -28.78
C LYS A 53 -3.71 -33.00 -29.98
N VAL A 54 -4.97 -32.62 -30.09
CA VAL A 54 -5.87 -33.02 -31.19
C VAL A 54 -5.99 -31.92 -32.24
N CYS A 55 -6.37 -30.70 -31.86
CA CYS A 55 -6.54 -29.62 -32.83
C CYS A 55 -5.26 -28.78 -33.04
N GLY A 56 -4.19 -29.04 -32.30
CA GLY A 56 -2.92 -28.31 -32.40
C GLY A 56 -2.94 -26.88 -31.87
N ALA A 57 -4.06 -26.40 -31.33
CA ALA A 57 -4.16 -25.09 -30.70
C ALA A 57 -3.25 -25.01 -29.47
N ARG A 58 -2.47 -23.95 -29.35
CA ARG A 58 -1.51 -23.74 -28.25
C ARG A 58 -1.25 -22.27 -28.01
N GLY A 59 -0.81 -21.94 -26.82
CA GLY A 59 -0.51 -20.56 -26.47
C GLY A 59 -0.33 -20.30 -24.98
N ASN A 60 -0.41 -19.03 -24.64
CA ASN A 60 -0.46 -18.54 -23.25
C ASN A 60 -1.90 -18.14 -22.88
N MET A 61 -2.07 -17.62 -21.65
CA MET A 61 -3.38 -17.17 -21.13
C MET A 61 -4.05 -16.14 -22.05
N GLY A 62 -3.31 -15.13 -22.52
CA GLY A 62 -3.86 -14.07 -23.36
C GLY A 62 -4.36 -14.57 -24.72
N GLN A 63 -3.67 -15.55 -25.30
CA GLN A 63 -4.09 -16.22 -26.54
C GLN A 63 -5.30 -17.12 -26.29
N TYR A 64 -5.37 -17.79 -25.13
CA TYR A 64 -6.56 -18.53 -24.74
C TYR A 64 -7.81 -17.63 -24.67
N LEU A 65 -7.70 -16.52 -23.96
CA LEU A 65 -8.78 -15.52 -23.87
C LEU A 65 -9.17 -14.97 -25.25
N TYR A 66 -8.19 -14.71 -26.11
CA TYR A 66 -8.46 -14.24 -27.46
C TYR A 66 -9.26 -15.27 -28.28
N MET A 67 -8.90 -16.55 -28.22
CA MET A 67 -9.63 -17.63 -28.89
C MET A 67 -11.04 -17.83 -28.31
N MET A 68 -11.18 -17.80 -27.00
CA MET A 68 -12.50 -17.88 -26.35
C MET A 68 -13.39 -16.71 -26.72
N HIS A 69 -12.82 -15.51 -26.74
CA HIS A 69 -13.56 -14.32 -27.16
C HIS A 69 -14.06 -14.41 -28.61
N ARG A 70 -13.30 -15.02 -29.52
CA ARG A 70 -13.76 -15.26 -30.88
C ARG A 70 -15.03 -16.12 -30.89
N ILE A 71 -15.11 -17.19 -30.09
CA ILE A 71 -16.29 -18.02 -29.98
C ILE A 71 -17.49 -17.22 -29.48
N TYR A 72 -17.32 -16.40 -28.45
CA TYR A 72 -18.39 -15.54 -27.92
C TYR A 72 -18.85 -14.49 -28.95
N ARG A 73 -17.93 -13.96 -29.71
CA ARG A 73 -18.20 -12.98 -30.77
C ARG A 73 -18.93 -13.63 -31.95
N GLU A 74 -18.48 -14.77 -32.43
CA GLU A 74 -19.13 -15.54 -33.49
C GLU A 74 -20.58 -15.87 -33.12
N TYR A 75 -20.83 -16.27 -31.87
CA TYR A 75 -22.19 -16.50 -31.38
C TYR A 75 -23.06 -15.25 -31.42
N ALA A 76 -22.55 -14.10 -30.97
CA ALA A 76 -23.30 -12.84 -30.94
C ALA A 76 -23.53 -12.23 -32.34
N GLU A 77 -22.66 -12.53 -33.30
CA GLU A 77 -22.75 -12.03 -34.69
C GLU A 77 -23.56 -12.94 -35.61
N ASP A 78 -23.87 -14.16 -35.17
CA ASP A 78 -24.71 -15.09 -35.91
C ASP A 78 -26.14 -14.49 -36.10
N PRO A 79 -26.64 -14.44 -37.36
CA PRO A 79 -28.00 -13.92 -37.62
C PRO A 79 -29.12 -14.61 -36.82
N ALA A 80 -28.96 -15.88 -36.50
CA ALA A 80 -29.92 -16.62 -35.64
C ALA A 80 -30.01 -16.04 -34.21
N ASN A 81 -28.98 -15.35 -33.75
CA ASN A 81 -28.82 -14.79 -32.42
C ASN A 81 -28.94 -13.25 -32.37
N GLU A 82 -29.46 -12.60 -33.42
CA GLU A 82 -29.57 -11.13 -33.52
C GLU A 82 -30.30 -10.51 -32.31
N HIS A 83 -31.24 -11.24 -31.72
CA HIS A 83 -31.98 -10.82 -30.53
C HIS A 83 -31.08 -10.53 -29.31
N VAL A 84 -29.91 -11.13 -29.22
CA VAL A 84 -28.98 -10.96 -28.11
C VAL A 84 -28.44 -9.53 -28.09
N LEU A 85 -27.86 -9.06 -29.21
CA LEU A 85 -27.35 -7.68 -29.29
C LEU A 85 -28.49 -6.65 -29.31
N ALA A 86 -29.70 -7.02 -29.75
CA ALA A 86 -30.88 -6.16 -29.67
C ALA A 86 -31.30 -5.89 -28.22
N LYS A 87 -31.23 -6.91 -27.33
CA LYS A 87 -31.46 -6.72 -25.88
C LYS A 87 -30.43 -5.77 -25.26
N LEU A 88 -29.14 -5.93 -25.61
CA LEU A 88 -28.09 -5.04 -25.12
C LEU A 88 -28.29 -3.61 -25.63
N SER A 89 -28.69 -3.46 -26.89
CA SER A 89 -29.04 -2.18 -27.52
C SER A 89 -30.16 -1.47 -26.76
N ALA A 90 -31.20 -2.18 -26.38
CA ALA A 90 -32.28 -1.66 -25.59
C ALA A 90 -31.88 -1.24 -24.18
N ASP A 91 -30.98 -2.00 -23.53
CA ASP A 91 -30.46 -1.73 -22.20
C ASP A 91 -29.49 -0.52 -22.19
N ARG A 92 -28.48 -0.54 -23.06
CA ARG A 92 -27.44 0.50 -23.10
C ARG A 92 -27.79 1.74 -23.92
N LYS A 93 -28.91 1.71 -24.65
CA LYS A 93 -29.37 2.79 -25.53
C LYS A 93 -28.34 3.15 -26.61
N LEU A 94 -27.60 2.16 -27.10
CA LEU A 94 -26.62 2.30 -28.18
C LEU A 94 -27.01 1.42 -29.35
N PRO A 95 -26.69 1.81 -30.61
CA PRO A 95 -26.93 0.97 -31.77
C PRO A 95 -26.10 -0.31 -31.75
N ILE A 96 -26.64 -1.41 -32.28
CA ILE A 96 -25.96 -2.71 -32.39
C ILE A 96 -24.58 -2.59 -33.05
N SER A 97 -24.44 -1.70 -34.04
CA SER A 97 -23.18 -1.44 -34.74
C SER A 97 -22.06 -0.92 -33.82
N ALA A 98 -22.40 -0.30 -32.69
CA ALA A 98 -21.40 0.11 -31.70
C ALA A 98 -20.77 -1.11 -31.01
N PHE A 99 -21.58 -2.08 -30.62
CA PHE A 99 -21.13 -3.32 -29.98
C PHE A 99 -20.33 -4.21 -30.95
N LYS A 100 -20.83 -4.40 -32.18
CA LYS A 100 -20.13 -5.18 -33.21
C LYS A 100 -18.73 -4.64 -33.50
N ALA A 101 -18.57 -3.33 -33.55
CA ALA A 101 -17.29 -2.70 -33.81
C ALA A 101 -16.27 -2.90 -32.69
N TRP A 102 -16.70 -3.04 -31.46
CA TRP A 102 -15.85 -3.32 -30.31
C TRP A 102 -15.74 -4.82 -30.01
N GLY A 103 -16.33 -5.66 -30.89
CA GLY A 103 -16.26 -7.11 -30.77
C GLY A 103 -16.98 -7.64 -29.52
N VAL A 104 -18.07 -7.02 -29.10
CA VAL A 104 -18.86 -7.54 -27.97
C VAL A 104 -19.42 -8.91 -28.34
N GLY A 105 -19.00 -9.94 -27.61
CA GLY A 105 -19.50 -11.29 -27.72
C GLY A 105 -20.59 -11.62 -26.71
N TYR A 106 -21.07 -12.86 -26.72
CA TYR A 106 -22.06 -13.34 -25.78
C TYR A 106 -21.81 -14.80 -25.37
N ASP A 107 -21.89 -15.07 -24.09
CA ASP A 107 -21.85 -16.40 -23.52
C ASP A 107 -23.29 -16.87 -23.17
N PRO A 108 -23.88 -17.76 -23.97
CA PRO A 108 -25.26 -18.21 -23.76
C PRO A 108 -25.42 -19.03 -22.47
N THR A 109 -24.35 -19.66 -22.00
CA THR A 109 -24.42 -20.52 -20.80
C THR A 109 -24.49 -19.68 -19.51
N ARG A 110 -24.03 -18.42 -19.57
CA ARG A 110 -24.01 -17.52 -18.42
C ARG A 110 -24.93 -16.30 -18.57
N ASP A 111 -25.63 -16.19 -19.70
CA ASP A 111 -26.42 -15.03 -20.08
C ASP A 111 -25.63 -13.71 -19.88
N ALA A 112 -24.42 -13.66 -20.47
CA ALA A 112 -23.49 -12.58 -20.23
C ALA A 112 -22.84 -12.05 -21.51
N TYR A 113 -22.73 -10.75 -21.64
CA TYR A 113 -22.00 -10.04 -22.69
C TYR A 113 -20.52 -10.00 -22.37
N MET A 114 -19.68 -10.25 -23.35
CA MET A 114 -18.25 -10.45 -23.25
C MET A 114 -17.51 -9.36 -24.03
N THR A 115 -16.91 -8.40 -23.30
CA THR A 115 -16.17 -7.29 -23.91
C THR A 115 -14.66 -7.54 -23.79
N PRO A 116 -13.89 -7.57 -24.91
CA PRO A 116 -12.46 -7.88 -24.90
C PRO A 116 -11.65 -6.72 -24.35
N VAL A 117 -10.65 -7.05 -23.52
CA VAL A 117 -9.63 -6.11 -23.04
C VAL A 117 -8.29 -6.54 -23.62
N TYR A 118 -7.76 -5.76 -24.56
CA TYR A 118 -6.57 -6.13 -25.33
C TYR A 118 -5.27 -5.84 -24.59
N ASP A 119 -4.32 -6.73 -24.73
CA ASP A 119 -2.93 -6.61 -24.29
C ASP A 119 -1.96 -6.51 -25.49
N GLY A 120 -2.42 -6.97 -26.67
CA GLY A 120 -1.74 -6.90 -27.97
C GLY A 120 -2.76 -7.00 -29.10
N THR A 121 -2.31 -7.40 -30.30
CA THR A 121 -3.18 -7.58 -31.49
C THR A 121 -4.02 -8.86 -31.40
N GLU A 122 -3.41 -9.97 -30.94
CA GLU A 122 -4.04 -11.29 -30.83
C GLU A 122 -3.92 -11.86 -29.40
N SER A 123 -3.91 -10.99 -28.40
CA SER A 123 -3.78 -11.34 -27.00
C SER A 123 -4.66 -10.44 -26.16
N LEU A 124 -5.38 -11.04 -25.21
CA LEU A 124 -6.22 -10.35 -24.25
C LEU A 124 -5.66 -10.49 -22.83
N CYS A 125 -5.76 -9.42 -22.06
CA CYS A 125 -5.46 -9.50 -20.62
C CYS A 125 -6.71 -9.81 -19.78
N ASP A 126 -7.92 -9.60 -20.33
CA ASP A 126 -9.20 -9.92 -19.72
C ASP A 126 -10.31 -9.99 -20.78
N ILE A 127 -11.44 -10.58 -20.39
CA ILE A 127 -12.74 -10.43 -21.04
C ILE A 127 -13.73 -9.97 -19.98
N LYS A 128 -14.14 -8.71 -20.04
CA LYS A 128 -15.06 -8.13 -19.08
C LYS A 128 -16.47 -8.62 -19.32
N LYS A 129 -17.13 -9.08 -18.26
CA LYS A 129 -18.45 -9.71 -18.29
C LYS A 129 -19.50 -8.73 -17.83
N TYR A 130 -20.61 -8.67 -18.57
CA TYR A 130 -21.78 -7.87 -18.24
C TYR A 130 -23.07 -8.69 -18.37
N THR A 131 -23.87 -8.68 -17.34
CA THR A 131 -25.25 -9.20 -17.36
C THR A 131 -26.21 -8.02 -17.16
N ILE A 132 -27.29 -7.96 -17.92
CA ILE A 132 -28.29 -6.87 -17.85
C ILE A 132 -28.76 -6.71 -16.41
N GLY A 133 -28.76 -5.45 -15.94
CA GLY A 133 -29.14 -5.08 -14.56
C GLY A 133 -28.07 -5.30 -13.50
N LYS A 134 -26.85 -5.79 -13.87
CA LYS A 134 -25.74 -5.97 -12.95
C LYS A 134 -24.54 -5.06 -13.30
N LYS A 135 -23.58 -4.94 -12.40
CA LYS A 135 -22.32 -4.27 -12.71
C LYS A 135 -21.44 -5.16 -13.58
N SER A 136 -20.68 -4.55 -14.49
CA SER A 136 -19.63 -5.27 -15.24
C SER A 136 -18.52 -5.73 -14.27
N TYR A 137 -17.95 -6.91 -14.51
CA TYR A 137 -16.86 -7.44 -13.68
C TYR A 137 -15.82 -8.18 -14.53
N SER A 138 -14.58 -8.18 -14.02
CA SER A 138 -13.42 -8.84 -14.59
C SER A 138 -13.26 -10.26 -14.04
N SER A 139 -12.57 -11.12 -14.77
CA SER A 139 -12.21 -12.46 -14.27
C SER A 139 -11.24 -12.38 -13.12
N LYS A 140 -11.37 -13.26 -12.11
CA LYS A 140 -10.41 -13.34 -10.99
C LYS A 140 -9.02 -13.70 -11.53
N GLY A 141 -8.03 -12.88 -11.20
CA GLY A 141 -6.64 -13.05 -11.65
C GLY A 141 -6.32 -12.40 -13.01
N ALA A 142 -7.30 -11.78 -13.68
CA ALA A 142 -7.06 -11.01 -14.89
C ALA A 142 -6.35 -9.68 -14.57
N THR A 143 -5.55 -9.20 -15.51
CA THR A 143 -4.87 -7.90 -15.38
C THR A 143 -5.70 -6.80 -16.04
N SER A 144 -5.74 -5.61 -15.42
CA SER A 144 -6.44 -4.48 -16.04
C SER A 144 -5.72 -4.03 -17.31
N GLY A 145 -6.48 -3.81 -18.38
CA GLY A 145 -6.04 -3.31 -19.67
C GLY A 145 -6.87 -2.12 -20.18
N LEU A 146 -6.57 -1.68 -21.39
CA LEU A 146 -7.36 -0.69 -22.11
C LEU A 146 -8.31 -1.40 -23.08
N PHE A 147 -9.58 -1.00 -23.09
CA PHE A 147 -10.51 -1.43 -24.11
C PHE A 147 -10.14 -0.78 -25.45
N ASN A 148 -10.26 -1.53 -26.53
CA ASN A 148 -9.94 -1.10 -27.90
C ASN A 148 -8.49 -0.61 -28.10
N ARG A 149 -7.57 -1.03 -27.23
CA ARG A 149 -6.15 -0.65 -27.23
C ARG A 149 -5.46 -0.87 -28.55
N ASN A 150 -5.81 -1.95 -29.25
CA ASN A 150 -5.27 -2.34 -30.55
C ASN A 150 -5.48 -1.27 -31.64
N GLN A 151 -6.41 -0.33 -31.46
CA GLN A 151 -6.66 0.76 -32.41
C GLN A 151 -5.73 1.97 -32.21
N ILE A 152 -5.10 2.13 -31.06
CA ILE A 152 -4.26 3.32 -30.76
C ILE A 152 -3.15 3.52 -31.79
N GLN A 153 -2.48 2.44 -32.22
CA GLN A 153 -1.38 2.53 -33.17
C GLN A 153 -1.80 3.01 -34.57
N HIS A 154 -3.05 2.80 -34.95
CA HIS A 154 -3.58 3.09 -36.30
C HIS A 154 -4.18 4.50 -36.43
N HIS A 155 -4.34 5.23 -35.33
CA HIS A 155 -5.02 6.53 -35.32
C HIS A 155 -4.16 7.61 -34.66
N GLN A 156 -4.27 8.85 -35.15
CA GLN A 156 -3.55 9.99 -34.60
C GLN A 156 -4.29 10.60 -33.41
N THR A 157 -5.62 10.70 -33.49
CA THR A 157 -6.44 11.27 -32.43
C THR A 157 -7.12 10.18 -31.61
N ILE A 158 -6.94 10.22 -30.29
CA ILE A 158 -7.45 9.22 -29.36
C ILE A 158 -8.44 9.87 -28.39
N TYR A 159 -9.68 9.39 -28.40
CA TYR A 159 -10.69 9.75 -27.41
C TYR A 159 -10.63 8.75 -26.25
N LEU A 160 -10.17 9.20 -25.09
CA LEU A 160 -9.99 8.37 -23.90
C LEU A 160 -11.22 8.51 -22.98
N CYS A 161 -12.03 7.47 -22.88
CA CYS A 161 -13.27 7.43 -22.09
C CYS A 161 -13.07 6.70 -20.74
N GLU A 162 -13.94 6.98 -19.77
CA GLU A 162 -13.88 6.42 -18.43
C GLU A 162 -14.36 4.96 -18.36
N GLY A 163 -15.29 4.58 -19.24
CA GLY A 163 -15.90 3.25 -19.28
C GLY A 163 -16.00 2.66 -20.69
N GLU A 164 -16.11 1.32 -20.78
CA GLU A 164 -16.25 0.60 -22.04
C GLU A 164 -17.47 1.08 -22.87
N TRP A 165 -18.58 1.38 -22.20
CA TRP A 165 -19.81 1.82 -22.87
C TRP A 165 -19.68 3.21 -23.44
N ASP A 166 -18.97 4.12 -22.78
CA ASP A 166 -18.71 5.48 -23.27
C ASP A 166 -17.73 5.47 -24.42
N GLY A 167 -16.72 4.56 -24.36
CA GLY A 167 -15.82 4.32 -25.47
C GLY A 167 -16.56 3.82 -26.72
N MET A 168 -17.46 2.84 -26.58
CA MET A 168 -18.30 2.34 -27.69
C MET A 168 -19.19 3.43 -28.26
N ALA A 169 -19.76 4.26 -27.41
CA ALA A 169 -20.60 5.39 -27.79
C ALA A 169 -19.82 6.43 -28.60
N MET A 170 -18.66 6.83 -28.10
CA MET A 170 -17.77 7.78 -28.76
C MET A 170 -17.28 7.25 -30.10
N ASP A 171 -16.84 6.01 -30.16
CA ASP A 171 -16.37 5.38 -31.39
C ASP A 171 -17.47 5.26 -32.45
N TRP A 172 -18.69 4.94 -32.04
CA TRP A 172 -19.86 4.99 -32.92
C TRP A 172 -20.11 6.39 -33.47
N LEU A 173 -20.01 7.42 -32.63
CA LEU A 173 -20.18 8.80 -33.04
C LEU A 173 -19.11 9.23 -34.06
N LEU A 174 -17.86 8.86 -33.86
CA LEU A 174 -16.75 9.11 -34.81
C LEU A 174 -17.04 8.50 -36.17
N ARG A 175 -17.38 7.21 -36.21
CA ARG A 175 -17.67 6.48 -37.45
C ARG A 175 -18.90 7.04 -38.19
N THR A 176 -19.95 7.37 -37.46
CA THR A 176 -21.19 7.96 -38.05
C THR A 176 -20.93 9.32 -38.68
N ASN A 177 -19.93 10.06 -38.18
CA ASN A 177 -19.53 11.35 -38.72
C ASN A 177 -18.39 11.25 -39.76
N GLY A 178 -17.95 10.05 -40.13
CA GLY A 178 -16.93 9.82 -41.15
C GLY A 178 -15.51 10.22 -40.70
N ILE A 179 -15.25 10.29 -39.39
CA ILE A 179 -13.94 10.64 -38.84
C ILE A 179 -13.07 9.37 -38.87
N LYS A 180 -12.09 9.35 -39.75
CA LYS A 180 -11.25 8.15 -40.03
C LYS A 180 -9.92 8.14 -39.26
N ASP A 181 -9.39 9.31 -38.85
CA ASP A 181 -8.09 9.44 -38.16
C ASP A 181 -8.23 9.53 -36.64
N ALA A 182 -9.33 9.01 -36.13
CA ALA A 182 -9.58 8.99 -34.69
C ALA A 182 -10.25 7.68 -34.27
N CYS A 183 -9.91 7.23 -33.06
CA CYS A 183 -10.60 6.11 -32.41
C CYS A 183 -10.91 6.46 -30.94
N ALA A 184 -11.85 5.73 -30.35
CA ALA A 184 -12.08 5.78 -28.92
C ALA A 184 -11.44 4.55 -28.25
N VAL A 185 -10.90 4.78 -27.05
CA VAL A 185 -10.41 3.76 -26.13
C VAL A 185 -10.99 4.04 -24.75
N ALA A 186 -11.04 3.03 -23.90
CA ALA A 186 -11.58 3.23 -22.58
C ALA A 186 -10.74 2.55 -21.48
N VAL A 187 -10.79 3.14 -20.30
CA VAL A 187 -10.32 2.50 -19.06
C VAL A 187 -11.48 1.80 -18.35
N SER A 188 -11.20 1.06 -17.29
CA SER A 188 -12.23 0.34 -16.53
C SER A 188 -12.76 1.13 -15.32
N GLY A 189 -12.59 2.46 -15.31
CA GLY A 189 -13.02 3.39 -14.26
C GLY A 189 -12.09 4.58 -14.14
N ALA A 190 -12.55 5.70 -13.59
CA ALA A 190 -11.91 7.01 -13.57
C ALA A 190 -10.41 7.03 -13.22
N GLN A 191 -10.02 6.33 -12.19
CA GLN A 191 -8.64 6.37 -11.66
C GLN A 191 -7.76 5.19 -12.11
N THR A 192 -8.21 4.39 -13.07
CA THR A 192 -7.53 3.14 -13.45
C THR A 192 -6.48 3.29 -14.55
N PHE A 193 -6.30 4.46 -15.14
CA PHE A 193 -5.26 4.70 -16.16
C PHE A 193 -3.87 4.44 -15.58
N LYS A 194 -3.07 3.52 -16.16
CA LYS A 194 -1.78 3.10 -15.62
C LYS A 194 -0.62 3.84 -16.27
N THR A 195 0.45 4.09 -15.52
CA THR A 195 1.66 4.78 -16.01
C THR A 195 2.33 4.04 -17.19
N ASN A 196 2.35 2.69 -17.17
CA ASN A 196 2.94 1.91 -18.25
C ASN A 196 2.19 1.99 -19.58
N TRP A 197 0.94 2.48 -19.59
CA TRP A 197 0.17 2.72 -20.82
C TRP A 197 0.57 4.02 -21.51
N ALA A 198 1.19 4.98 -20.79
CA ALA A 198 1.55 6.28 -21.36
C ALA A 198 2.38 6.17 -22.64
N LYS A 199 3.25 5.17 -22.75
CA LYS A 199 4.04 4.90 -23.96
C LYS A 199 3.21 4.66 -25.23
N LEU A 200 1.96 4.23 -25.10
CA LEU A 200 1.05 4.02 -26.23
C LEU A 200 0.55 5.35 -26.84
N PHE A 201 0.62 6.42 -26.07
CA PHE A 201 0.10 7.74 -26.42
C PHE A 201 1.21 8.72 -26.86
N VAL A 202 2.44 8.24 -27.02
CA VAL A 202 3.56 9.08 -27.49
C VAL A 202 3.22 9.71 -28.84
N GLY A 203 3.24 11.04 -28.91
CA GLY A 203 2.96 11.82 -30.11
C GLY A 203 1.49 11.82 -30.57
N LYS A 204 0.55 11.27 -29.80
CA LYS A 204 -0.89 11.24 -30.11
C LYS A 204 -1.59 12.51 -29.62
N ASP A 205 -2.70 12.86 -30.26
CA ASP A 205 -3.63 13.87 -29.76
C ASP A 205 -4.68 13.20 -28.91
N VAL A 206 -4.66 13.48 -27.60
CA VAL A 206 -5.55 12.81 -26.65
C VAL A 206 -6.66 13.74 -26.21
N LYS A 207 -7.89 13.26 -26.29
CA LYS A 207 -9.10 13.95 -25.82
C LYS A 207 -9.74 13.12 -24.72
N CYS A 208 -9.62 13.55 -23.47
CA CYS A 208 -10.13 12.86 -22.30
C CYS A 208 -11.61 13.19 -22.11
N MET A 209 -12.44 12.16 -22.17
CA MET A 209 -13.91 12.23 -22.19
C MET A 209 -14.48 11.56 -20.94
N TYR A 210 -14.14 12.06 -19.74
CA TYR A 210 -14.57 11.48 -18.49
C TYR A 210 -15.89 12.07 -17.99
N ASP A 211 -16.54 11.39 -17.07
CA ASP A 211 -17.87 11.70 -16.57
C ASP A 211 -17.92 13.03 -15.80
N HIS A 212 -19.09 13.66 -15.77
CA HIS A 212 -19.35 14.89 -15.02
C HIS A 212 -19.59 14.61 -13.55
N ASP A 213 -18.54 14.15 -12.86
CA ASP A 213 -18.55 13.96 -11.42
C ASP A 213 -17.15 14.09 -10.80
N GLY A 214 -17.10 14.08 -9.46
CA GLY A 214 -15.80 14.21 -8.75
C GLY A 214 -14.84 13.01 -8.95
N ALA A 215 -15.30 11.86 -9.46
CA ALA A 215 -14.45 10.74 -9.81
C ALA A 215 -13.82 10.96 -11.19
N GLY A 216 -14.62 11.39 -12.17
CA GLY A 216 -14.19 11.78 -13.50
C GLY A 216 -13.17 12.91 -13.48
N GLU A 217 -13.41 13.98 -12.71
CA GLU A 217 -12.47 15.08 -12.52
C GLU A 217 -11.12 14.60 -11.99
N LYS A 218 -11.12 13.79 -10.93
CA LYS A 218 -9.88 13.17 -10.40
C LYS A 218 -9.20 12.27 -11.40
N GLY A 219 -9.98 11.55 -12.20
CA GLY A 219 -9.48 10.70 -13.28
C GLY A 219 -8.79 11.51 -14.38
N GLN A 220 -9.36 12.64 -14.79
CA GLN A 220 -8.75 13.57 -15.75
C GLN A 220 -7.37 14.03 -15.26
N LEU A 221 -7.23 14.34 -13.97
CA LEU A 221 -5.95 14.72 -13.36
C LEU A 221 -4.91 13.60 -13.41
N VAL A 222 -5.34 12.35 -13.18
CA VAL A 222 -4.45 11.19 -13.31
C VAL A 222 -3.96 11.04 -14.75
N VAL A 223 -4.84 11.24 -15.74
CA VAL A 223 -4.48 11.21 -17.17
C VAL A 223 -3.54 12.36 -17.51
N GLN A 224 -3.84 13.58 -17.05
CA GLN A 224 -2.99 14.75 -17.24
C GLN A 224 -1.58 14.51 -16.69
N ALA A 225 -1.46 14.07 -15.44
CA ALA A 225 -0.18 13.81 -14.80
C ALA A 225 0.67 12.74 -15.51
N ARG A 226 0.01 11.80 -16.22
CA ARG A 226 0.71 10.68 -16.90
C ARG A 226 0.97 10.90 -18.37
N LEU A 227 0.24 11.80 -19.02
CA LEU A 227 0.37 12.05 -20.46
C LEU A 227 0.96 13.44 -20.78
N SER A 228 1.08 14.35 -19.83
CA SER A 228 1.79 15.63 -20.02
C SER A 228 3.23 15.39 -20.45
N GLY A 229 3.65 16.05 -21.53
CA GLY A 229 4.98 15.88 -22.12
C GLY A 229 5.16 14.57 -22.93
N ILE A 230 4.15 13.69 -22.99
CA ILE A 230 4.17 12.44 -23.76
C ILE A 230 3.24 12.52 -24.98
N ALA A 231 2.00 12.93 -24.77
CA ALA A 231 1.05 13.21 -25.84
C ALA A 231 1.44 14.48 -26.60
N ARG A 232 1.16 14.53 -27.92
CA ARG A 232 1.37 15.74 -28.73
C ARG A 232 0.44 16.87 -28.30
N SER A 233 -0.80 16.55 -28.02
CA SER A 233 -1.79 17.44 -27.41
C SER A 233 -2.68 16.68 -26.44
N LEU A 234 -3.15 17.36 -25.41
CA LEU A 234 -4.01 16.79 -24.37
C LEU A 234 -5.14 17.77 -24.09
N MET A 235 -6.35 17.33 -24.31
CA MET A 235 -7.57 18.11 -24.09
C MET A 235 -8.52 17.35 -23.19
N PHE A 236 -9.33 18.06 -22.41
CA PHE A 236 -10.29 17.49 -21.48
C PHE A 236 -11.69 18.02 -21.78
N ILE A 237 -12.71 17.16 -21.64
CA ILE A 237 -14.09 17.59 -21.70
C ILE A 237 -14.47 18.38 -20.45
N HIS A 238 -15.15 19.49 -20.63
CA HIS A 238 -15.78 20.26 -19.57
C HIS A 238 -17.29 20.27 -19.80
N TRP A 239 -17.97 19.44 -19.04
CA TRP A 239 -19.42 19.41 -19.08
C TRP A 239 -19.97 20.69 -18.46
N PRO A 240 -21.02 21.33 -19.06
CA PRO A 240 -21.67 22.48 -18.44
C PRO A 240 -22.24 22.16 -17.06
N ASP A 241 -22.11 23.09 -16.10
CA ASP A 241 -22.53 22.94 -14.70
C ASP A 241 -24.02 22.58 -14.52
N ASN A 242 -24.86 22.92 -15.52
CA ASN A 242 -26.28 22.59 -15.50
C ASN A 242 -26.59 21.14 -15.90
N PHE A 243 -25.60 20.32 -16.21
CA PHE A 243 -25.78 18.91 -16.50
C PHE A 243 -25.81 18.09 -15.20
N PRO A 244 -26.58 16.97 -15.18
CA PRO A 244 -26.63 16.11 -14.00
C PRO A 244 -25.25 15.57 -13.61
N THR A 245 -25.00 15.37 -12.32
CA THR A 245 -23.84 14.64 -11.83
C THR A 245 -23.83 13.22 -12.39
N GLY A 246 -22.68 12.76 -12.88
CA GLY A 246 -22.52 11.47 -13.56
C GLY A 246 -22.96 11.49 -15.03
N PHE A 247 -23.15 12.69 -15.62
CA PHE A 247 -23.43 12.83 -17.05
C PHE A 247 -22.22 12.40 -17.88
N ASP A 248 -22.44 11.59 -18.89
CA ASP A 248 -21.39 10.94 -19.67
C ASP A 248 -21.58 11.10 -21.20
N VAL A 249 -20.63 10.55 -21.97
CA VAL A 249 -20.69 10.57 -23.44
C VAL A 249 -21.93 9.84 -23.97
N ARG A 250 -22.39 8.79 -23.32
CA ARG A 250 -23.60 8.06 -23.74
C ARG A 250 -24.84 8.92 -23.54
N ASP A 251 -24.91 9.66 -22.45
CA ASP A 251 -26.04 10.55 -22.18
C ASP A 251 -26.13 11.66 -23.24
N TRP A 252 -24.97 12.21 -23.62
CA TRP A 252 -24.87 13.17 -24.71
C TRP A 252 -25.33 12.56 -26.06
N ILE A 253 -24.91 11.35 -26.37
CA ILE A 253 -25.23 10.66 -27.61
C ILE A 253 -26.70 10.19 -27.64
N LYS A 254 -27.26 9.76 -26.51
CA LYS A 254 -28.70 9.47 -26.38
C LYS A 254 -29.55 10.66 -26.83
N TYR A 255 -29.15 11.87 -26.45
CA TYR A 255 -29.82 13.07 -26.93
C TYR A 255 -29.68 13.22 -28.45
N GLY A 256 -28.48 13.06 -29.01
CA GLY A 256 -28.23 13.13 -30.46
C GLY A 256 -28.98 12.07 -31.27
N ILE A 257 -29.08 10.83 -30.76
CA ILE A 257 -29.88 9.76 -31.37
C ILE A 257 -31.38 10.08 -31.33
N ARG A 258 -31.85 10.53 -30.17
CA ARG A 258 -33.30 10.90 -29.99
C ARG A 258 -33.76 12.00 -30.96
N VAL A 259 -32.89 12.98 -31.18
CA VAL A 259 -33.21 14.10 -32.09
C VAL A 259 -32.81 13.83 -33.53
N LYS A 260 -32.29 12.62 -33.87
CA LYS A 260 -31.83 12.21 -35.21
C LYS A 260 -30.78 13.17 -35.83
N LYS A 261 -29.89 13.75 -35.01
CA LYS A 261 -28.88 14.72 -35.43
C LYS A 261 -27.46 14.36 -34.95
N PRO A 262 -26.90 13.17 -35.29
CA PRO A 262 -25.61 12.75 -34.78
C PRO A 262 -24.44 13.66 -35.22
N ARG A 263 -24.52 14.30 -36.40
CA ARG A 263 -23.53 15.28 -36.86
C ARG A 263 -23.47 16.54 -35.99
N SER A 264 -24.64 17.08 -35.63
CA SER A 264 -24.71 18.23 -34.71
C SER A 264 -24.22 17.85 -33.33
N CYS A 265 -24.57 16.66 -32.85
CA CYS A 265 -24.12 16.11 -31.60
C CYS A 265 -22.58 16.06 -31.52
N TYR A 266 -21.90 15.54 -32.54
CA TYR A 266 -20.44 15.52 -32.61
C TYR A 266 -19.84 16.94 -32.64
N LYS A 267 -20.34 17.83 -33.52
CA LYS A 267 -19.83 19.21 -33.62
C LYS A 267 -19.90 19.94 -32.29
N ASN A 268 -21.04 19.85 -31.59
CA ASN A 268 -21.21 20.50 -30.30
C ASN A 268 -20.30 19.89 -29.22
N LEU A 269 -20.09 18.58 -29.22
CA LEU A 269 -19.15 17.92 -28.32
C LEU A 269 -17.72 18.43 -28.51
N ILE A 270 -17.29 18.57 -29.78
CA ILE A 270 -15.95 19.10 -30.11
C ILE A 270 -15.81 20.59 -29.72
N GLN A 271 -16.88 21.37 -29.83
CA GLN A 271 -16.88 22.76 -29.36
C GLN A 271 -16.69 22.86 -27.85
N MET A 272 -17.22 21.95 -27.05
CA MET A 272 -16.99 21.89 -25.62
C MET A 272 -15.51 21.60 -25.29
N LEU A 273 -14.82 20.80 -26.12
CA LEU A 273 -13.40 20.55 -26.01
C LEU A 273 -12.54 21.77 -26.42
N SER A 274 -12.96 22.51 -27.47
CA SER A 274 -12.22 23.66 -28.01
C SER A 274 -12.49 24.97 -27.28
N GLN A 275 -13.64 25.12 -26.65
CA GLN A 275 -14.02 26.29 -25.84
C GLN A 275 -13.26 26.36 -24.50
N ASN A 276 -12.73 25.23 -24.01
CA ASN A 276 -11.84 25.14 -22.88
C ASN A 276 -10.53 24.47 -23.30
N PRO A 277 -9.71 25.09 -24.19
CA PRO A 277 -8.43 24.55 -24.64
C PRO A 277 -7.38 24.51 -23.53
N GLN A 278 -7.60 25.23 -22.47
CA GLN A 278 -7.02 25.08 -21.15
C GLN A 278 -8.23 24.86 -20.22
N ALA A 279 -8.44 23.64 -19.72
CA ALA A 279 -8.85 23.58 -18.35
C ALA A 279 -8.02 24.65 -17.68
N PRO A 280 -8.58 25.63 -16.92
CA PRO A 280 -7.74 26.40 -16.00
C PRO A 280 -6.96 25.29 -15.35
N ALA A 281 -5.61 25.33 -15.57
CA ALA A 281 -4.80 24.31 -15.00
C ALA A 281 -5.43 24.09 -13.66
N TYR A 282 -6.22 22.99 -13.52
CA TYR A 282 -6.71 22.62 -12.22
C TYR A 282 -5.39 22.58 -11.52
N VAL A 283 -5.08 23.73 -10.95
CA VAL A 283 -4.22 23.78 -9.84
C VAL A 283 -4.96 22.87 -8.92
N ASN A 284 -4.68 21.56 -9.14
CA ASN A 284 -4.66 20.67 -8.02
C ASN A 284 -4.22 21.60 -6.93
N PRO A 285 -4.96 21.87 -5.81
CA PRO A 285 -4.22 22.32 -4.67
C PRO A 285 -3.16 21.24 -4.58
N ALA A 286 -2.29 21.42 -5.55
CA ALA A 286 -1.44 20.44 -6.14
C ALA A 286 -0.71 19.99 -4.91
N LYS A 287 -0.69 18.71 -4.64
CA LYS A 287 0.56 18.25 -4.00
C LYS A 287 1.62 18.93 -4.85
N PRO A 288 2.26 20.00 -4.34
CA PRO A 288 3.20 20.77 -5.13
C PRO A 288 4.18 19.75 -5.69
N THR A 289 4.57 19.91 -6.94
CA THR A 289 5.59 19.03 -7.51
C THR A 289 6.75 18.99 -6.53
N VAL A 290 7.49 17.89 -6.47
CA VAL A 290 8.68 17.82 -5.59
C VAL A 290 9.53 19.07 -5.79
N ASP A 291 9.67 19.54 -7.04
CA ASP A 291 10.39 20.77 -7.42
C ASP A 291 9.76 22.07 -6.87
N GLU A 292 8.44 22.15 -6.78
CA GLU A 292 7.77 23.33 -6.20
C GLU A 292 7.84 23.33 -4.67
N LEU A 293 7.73 22.13 -4.05
CA LEU A 293 7.96 21.96 -2.62
C LEU A 293 9.42 22.25 -2.25
N GLU A 294 10.36 21.78 -3.06
CA GLU A 294 11.79 22.05 -2.85
C GLU A 294 12.07 23.56 -2.98
N LYS A 295 11.58 24.23 -4.02
CA LYS A 295 11.76 25.68 -4.21
C LYS A 295 11.09 26.53 -3.13
N GLU A 296 9.90 26.15 -2.66
CA GLU A 296 9.21 26.87 -1.57
C GLU A 296 9.89 26.60 -0.22
N GLN A 297 10.36 25.39 0.02
CA GLN A 297 11.12 25.00 1.22
C GLN A 297 12.48 25.68 1.27
N GLU A 298 13.16 25.85 0.14
CA GLU A 298 14.44 26.55 0.04
C GLU A 298 14.33 28.06 0.31
N ARG A 299 13.15 28.67 0.12
CA ARG A 299 12.92 30.12 0.30
C ARG A 299 12.90 30.56 1.76
N LEU A 300 12.50 29.69 2.70
CA LEU A 300 12.45 30.06 4.10
C LEU A 300 13.81 29.84 4.78
N PRO A 301 14.53 30.88 5.26
CA PRO A 301 15.82 30.71 5.91
C PRO A 301 15.68 29.90 7.21
N LEU A 302 16.73 29.13 7.55
CA LEU A 302 16.78 28.43 8.82
C LEU A 302 16.76 29.42 9.98
N LYS A 303 16.18 29.02 11.09
CA LYS A 303 16.12 29.79 12.36
C LYS A 303 17.06 29.14 13.38
N PRO A 304 18.32 29.58 13.48
CA PRO A 304 19.32 28.93 14.36
C PRO A 304 18.88 28.89 15.84
N ASP A 305 18.15 29.92 16.28
CA ASP A 305 17.73 30.07 17.66
C ASP A 305 16.32 29.52 17.93
N LEU A 306 15.71 28.77 16.99
CA LEU A 306 14.39 28.21 17.16
C LEU A 306 14.36 27.31 18.39
N THR A 307 13.49 27.61 19.33
CA THR A 307 13.30 26.80 20.55
C THR A 307 12.40 25.58 20.31
N ASN A 308 12.50 24.56 21.18
CA ASN A 308 11.59 23.41 21.10
C ASN A 308 10.12 23.81 21.31
N LYS A 309 9.84 24.84 22.11
CA LYS A 309 8.47 25.38 22.30
C LYS A 309 7.93 25.99 21.00
N GLU A 310 8.73 26.73 20.26
CA GLU A 310 8.33 27.32 18.98
C GLU A 310 8.17 26.25 17.90
N LEU A 311 9.03 25.22 17.91
CA LEU A 311 8.83 24.03 17.06
C LEU A 311 7.48 23.38 17.35
N GLU A 312 7.19 23.06 18.61
CA GLU A 312 5.91 22.46 19.02
C GLU A 312 4.73 23.34 18.64
N ALA A 313 4.84 24.65 18.81
CA ALA A 313 3.80 25.60 18.39
C ALA A 313 3.58 25.58 16.86
N THR A 314 4.66 25.49 16.08
CA THR A 314 4.59 25.37 14.62
C THR A 314 3.88 24.08 14.20
N TYR A 315 4.21 22.96 14.80
CA TYR A 315 3.54 21.70 14.48
C TYR A 315 2.07 21.72 14.93
N LYS A 316 1.74 22.23 16.12
CA LYS A 316 0.36 22.38 16.61
C LYS A 316 -0.47 23.36 15.79
N LYS A 317 0.16 24.39 15.21
CA LYS A 317 -0.48 25.33 14.28
C LYS A 317 -1.07 24.60 13.10
N TRP A 318 -0.35 23.60 12.55
CA TRP A 318 -0.67 22.96 11.29
C TRP A 318 -1.26 21.56 11.45
N LEU A 319 -0.85 20.81 12.46
CA LEU A 319 -1.29 19.43 12.69
C LEU A 319 -2.06 19.33 14.00
N TYR A 320 -3.09 18.51 14.03
CA TYR A 320 -3.73 18.15 15.28
C TYR A 320 -2.81 17.24 16.10
N MET A 321 -2.34 17.73 17.23
CA MET A 321 -1.40 17.03 18.11
C MET A 321 -1.84 17.15 19.56
N PRO A 322 -2.53 16.12 20.11
CA PRO A 322 -2.97 16.14 21.51
C PRO A 322 -1.79 16.10 22.50
N ASN A 323 -0.66 15.54 22.08
CA ASN A 323 0.61 15.57 22.81
C ASN A 323 1.79 15.65 21.84
N THR A 324 2.94 16.10 22.32
CA THR A 324 4.16 16.32 21.51
C THR A 324 5.16 15.19 21.61
N ARG A 325 4.87 14.08 22.28
CA ARG A 325 5.78 12.93 22.39
C ARG A 325 6.24 12.40 21.05
N VAL A 326 5.40 12.47 20.02
CA VAL A 326 5.79 12.05 18.66
C VAL A 326 6.97 12.86 18.14
N LEU A 327 7.06 14.15 18.47
CA LEU A 327 8.19 15.01 18.09
C LEU A 327 9.45 14.60 18.86
N ASP A 328 9.33 14.34 20.18
CA ASP A 328 10.46 13.84 20.99
C ASP A 328 11.04 12.56 20.38
N ILE A 329 10.17 11.61 19.99
CA ILE A 329 10.60 10.34 19.40
C ILE A 329 11.16 10.54 17.99
N MET A 330 10.53 11.39 17.17
CA MET A 330 10.96 11.68 15.80
C MET A 330 12.36 12.31 15.77
N PHE A 331 12.51 13.45 16.45
CA PHE A 331 13.80 14.13 16.52
C PHE A 331 14.82 13.34 17.32
N GLY A 332 14.39 12.68 18.41
CA GLY A 332 15.22 11.77 19.17
C GLY A 332 15.81 10.65 18.30
N THR A 333 15.03 10.11 17.34
CA THR A 333 15.55 9.11 16.38
C THR A 333 16.61 9.70 15.44
N VAL A 334 16.42 10.93 14.96
CA VAL A 334 17.42 11.61 14.11
C VAL A 334 18.70 11.82 14.90
N PHE A 335 18.64 12.43 16.07
CA PHE A 335 19.82 12.69 16.91
C PHE A 335 20.49 11.40 17.42
N ALA A 336 19.72 10.34 17.70
CA ALA A 336 20.27 9.04 18.08
C ALA A 336 21.16 8.46 16.98
N ASN A 337 20.82 8.66 15.71
CA ASN A 337 21.60 8.13 14.59
C ASN A 337 22.90 8.91 14.30
N ARG A 338 23.14 10.03 14.95
CA ARG A 338 24.45 10.70 14.98
C ARG A 338 25.44 10.02 15.91
N LEU A 339 24.95 9.25 16.88
CA LEU A 339 25.78 8.58 17.86
C LEU A 339 26.41 7.31 17.27
N SER A 340 27.61 6.96 17.69
CA SER A 340 28.29 5.75 17.26
C SER A 340 27.54 4.47 17.67
N GLY A 341 27.86 3.34 17.06
CA GLY A 341 27.28 2.02 17.34
C GLY A 341 26.13 1.63 16.41
N ASP A 342 25.23 0.76 16.90
CA ASP A 342 24.14 0.24 16.08
C ASP A 342 23.10 1.35 15.77
N PRO A 343 22.54 1.42 14.55
CA PRO A 343 21.57 2.45 14.20
C PRO A 343 20.23 2.25 14.93
N VAL A 344 19.47 3.33 15.10
CA VAL A 344 18.07 3.27 15.56
C VAL A 344 17.15 3.30 14.36
N TRP A 345 16.39 2.22 14.20
CA TRP A 345 15.34 2.07 13.18
C TRP A 345 13.98 2.09 13.85
N LEU A 346 13.09 2.95 13.38
CA LEU A 346 11.80 3.18 14.03
C LEU A 346 10.65 3.28 13.02
N PHE A 347 9.55 2.59 13.31
CA PHE A 347 8.29 2.72 12.60
C PHE A 347 7.30 3.60 13.36
N PHE A 348 6.71 4.57 12.65
CA PHE A 348 5.47 5.20 13.08
C PHE A 348 4.29 4.37 12.59
N VAL A 349 3.57 3.74 13.52
CA VAL A 349 2.42 2.89 13.24
C VAL A 349 1.14 3.69 13.44
N ALA A 350 0.35 3.86 12.38
CA ALA A 350 -0.98 4.48 12.44
C ALA A 350 -1.85 4.06 11.24
N PRO A 351 -3.16 4.16 11.33
CA PRO A 351 -4.07 3.96 10.20
C PRO A 351 -3.72 4.87 9.00
N PRO A 352 -4.22 4.57 7.79
CA PRO A 352 -4.17 5.52 6.68
C PRO A 352 -4.73 6.89 7.10
N ALA A 353 -4.22 7.97 6.52
CA ALA A 353 -4.57 9.36 6.85
C ALA A 353 -4.22 9.81 8.31
N GLY A 354 -3.47 9.02 9.07
CA GLY A 354 -3.06 9.30 10.45
C GLY A 354 -1.92 10.32 10.62
N SER A 355 -1.77 11.30 9.73
CA SER A 355 -0.74 12.37 9.76
C SER A 355 0.73 11.90 9.70
N LYS A 356 1.00 10.58 9.56
CA LYS A 356 2.37 10.03 9.47
C LYS A 356 3.20 10.70 8.38
N SER A 357 2.60 10.87 7.20
CA SER A 357 3.31 11.37 6.03
C SER A 357 3.78 12.81 6.20
N GLU A 358 2.94 13.69 6.77
CA GLU A 358 3.33 15.10 6.99
C GLU A 358 4.41 15.21 8.08
N LEU A 359 4.33 14.38 9.14
CA LEU A 359 5.37 14.30 10.16
C LEU A 359 6.71 13.86 9.56
N LEU A 360 6.74 12.77 8.80
CA LEU A 360 7.95 12.24 8.21
C LEU A 360 8.54 13.17 7.14
N MET A 361 7.68 13.72 6.28
CA MET A 361 8.12 14.60 5.20
C MET A 361 8.57 15.98 5.69
N SER A 362 8.23 16.38 6.93
CA SER A 362 8.80 17.59 7.51
C SER A 362 10.33 17.49 7.69
N LEU A 363 10.89 16.28 7.71
CA LEU A 363 12.34 16.05 7.77
C LEU A 363 13.03 16.10 6.40
N SER A 364 12.31 16.31 5.30
CA SER A 364 12.87 16.23 3.94
C SER A 364 13.96 17.27 3.65
N ARG A 365 13.97 18.41 4.36
CA ARG A 365 14.98 19.47 4.24
C ARG A 365 16.19 19.27 5.16
N CYS A 366 16.14 18.28 6.06
CA CYS A 366 17.25 18.03 6.97
C CYS A 366 18.41 17.36 6.22
N GLU A 367 19.60 17.93 6.28
CA GLU A 367 20.79 17.42 5.57
C GLU A 367 21.11 15.97 5.91
N GLU A 368 20.86 15.57 7.15
CA GLU A 368 21.09 14.20 7.65
C GLU A 368 19.97 13.21 7.29
N CYS A 369 18.89 13.69 6.69
CA CYS A 369 17.76 12.87 6.31
C CYS A 369 17.74 12.63 4.80
N TYR A 370 17.39 11.40 4.41
CA TYR A 370 17.25 11.02 3.02
C TYR A 370 15.80 10.57 2.76
N PRO A 371 14.94 11.46 2.24
CA PRO A 371 13.54 11.12 1.97
C PRO A 371 13.44 10.24 0.73
N LEU A 372 12.65 9.16 0.84
CA LEU A 372 12.38 8.25 -0.26
C LEU A 372 10.90 7.83 -0.25
N THR A 373 10.29 7.80 -1.43
CA THR A 373 8.88 7.46 -1.58
C THR A 373 8.65 5.95 -1.71
N SER A 374 9.56 5.27 -2.41
CA SER A 374 9.50 3.81 -2.65
C SER A 374 10.89 3.22 -2.70
N LEU A 375 11.00 1.95 -2.34
CA LEU A 375 12.26 1.22 -2.30
C LEU A 375 12.09 -0.11 -3.04
N THR A 376 13.07 -0.45 -3.88
CA THR A 376 13.15 -1.75 -4.54
C THR A 376 14.49 -2.42 -4.23
N PRO A 377 14.62 -3.76 -4.32
CA PRO A 377 15.89 -4.43 -4.08
C PRO A 377 17.03 -3.88 -4.94
N HIS A 378 16.76 -3.68 -6.22
CA HIS A 378 17.77 -3.18 -7.18
C HIS A 378 18.15 -1.72 -6.97
N ALA A 379 17.31 -0.92 -6.29
CA ALA A 379 17.67 0.44 -5.90
C ALA A 379 18.71 0.44 -4.77
N LEU A 380 18.58 -0.47 -3.80
CA LEU A 380 19.55 -0.59 -2.70
C LEU A 380 20.94 -1.00 -3.22
N VAL A 381 20.98 -2.12 -3.99
CA VAL A 381 22.22 -2.65 -4.55
C VAL A 381 21.99 -2.98 -6.02
N SER A 382 22.62 -2.25 -6.92
CA SER A 382 22.50 -2.41 -8.37
C SER A 382 23.54 -3.36 -8.95
N GLY A 383 23.11 -4.29 -9.80
CA GLY A 383 23.96 -5.16 -10.61
C GLY A 383 24.45 -4.52 -11.91
N THR A 384 24.18 -3.22 -12.12
CA THR A 384 24.61 -2.48 -13.31
C THR A 384 25.60 -1.38 -12.94
N SER A 385 26.31 -0.85 -13.94
CA SER A 385 27.14 0.36 -13.81
C SER A 385 26.68 1.40 -14.81
N TRP A 386 26.74 2.69 -14.46
CA TRP A 386 26.39 3.80 -15.35
C TRP A 386 27.66 4.51 -15.85
N GLY A 387 27.71 4.82 -17.14
CA GLY A 387 28.80 5.56 -17.77
C GLY A 387 30.16 4.96 -17.43
N GLU A 388 31.13 5.75 -17.02
CA GLU A 388 32.51 5.36 -16.66
C GLU A 388 32.64 4.39 -15.45
N GLY A 389 31.68 3.47 -15.27
CA GLY A 389 31.72 2.48 -14.18
C GLY A 389 31.11 2.98 -12.86
N LYS A 390 30.39 4.11 -12.87
CA LYS A 390 29.73 4.66 -11.66
C LYS A 390 28.70 3.69 -11.10
N ASP A 391 28.72 3.55 -9.77
CA ASP A 391 27.78 2.72 -9.03
C ASP A 391 26.44 3.46 -8.83
N PRO A 392 25.31 2.99 -9.41
CA PRO A 392 24.02 3.62 -9.26
C PRO A 392 23.28 3.18 -7.98
N SER A 393 23.89 2.40 -7.11
CA SER A 393 23.29 1.92 -5.87
C SER A 393 23.02 3.06 -4.89
N LEU A 394 21.93 2.93 -4.14
CA LEU A 394 21.51 3.90 -3.14
C LEU A 394 22.38 3.86 -1.87
N LEU A 395 22.89 2.69 -1.50
CA LEU A 395 23.59 2.47 -0.24
C LEU A 395 24.72 3.47 0.06
N PRO A 396 25.61 3.84 -0.89
CA PRO A 396 26.64 4.84 -0.62
C PRO A 396 26.11 6.21 -0.22
N GLN A 397 24.92 6.56 -0.70
CA GLN A 397 24.28 7.86 -0.42
C GLN A 397 23.63 7.91 0.97
N LEU A 398 23.37 6.74 1.57
CA LEU A 398 22.69 6.60 2.85
C LEU A 398 23.64 6.58 4.05
N ASP A 399 24.96 6.44 3.82
CA ASP A 399 25.90 6.33 4.95
C ASP A 399 25.78 7.52 5.90
N LYS A 400 25.66 7.23 7.21
CA LYS A 400 25.47 8.20 8.31
C LYS A 400 24.22 9.09 8.19
N LYS A 401 23.27 8.74 7.32
CA LYS A 401 22.00 9.45 7.19
C LYS A 401 20.86 8.69 7.88
N VAL A 402 19.69 9.32 7.93
CA VAL A 402 18.43 8.71 8.32
C VAL A 402 17.54 8.58 7.09
N LEU A 403 17.29 7.35 6.65
CA LEU A 403 16.38 7.07 5.55
C LEU A 403 14.94 7.33 6.03
N ILE A 404 14.26 8.26 5.37
CA ILE A 404 12.86 8.59 5.66
C ILE A 404 11.97 7.93 4.61
N LEU A 405 11.21 6.90 5.02
CA LEU A 405 10.26 6.22 4.15
C LEU A 405 8.83 6.62 4.51
N LYS A 406 8.18 7.30 3.58
CA LYS A 406 6.81 7.80 3.77
C LYS A 406 5.82 6.66 4.09
N ASP A 407 5.94 5.51 3.42
CA ASP A 407 5.08 4.35 3.61
C ASP A 407 5.83 3.04 3.37
N PHE A 408 6.17 2.36 4.47
CA PHE A 408 6.81 1.04 4.44
C PHE A 408 5.81 -0.08 4.07
N THR A 409 4.50 0.19 4.14
CA THR A 409 3.46 -0.79 3.79
C THR A 409 3.60 -1.25 2.33
N THR A 410 4.12 -0.38 1.45
CA THR A 410 4.39 -0.72 0.04
C THR A 410 5.40 -1.86 -0.09
N ILE A 411 6.44 -1.89 0.76
CA ILE A 411 7.43 -2.97 0.80
C ILE A 411 6.79 -4.26 1.32
N LEU A 412 5.96 -4.16 2.37
CA LEU A 412 5.24 -5.31 2.92
C LEU A 412 4.29 -5.96 1.90
N SER A 413 3.75 -5.16 0.98
CA SER A 413 2.82 -5.61 -0.07
C SER A 413 3.50 -6.19 -1.31
N MET A 414 4.84 -6.17 -1.38
CA MET A 414 5.61 -6.79 -2.47
C MET A 414 5.48 -8.31 -2.43
N ASN A 415 5.78 -8.97 -3.55
CA ASN A 415 5.91 -10.42 -3.57
C ASN A 415 6.99 -10.90 -2.59
N TYR A 416 6.89 -12.16 -2.17
CA TYR A 416 7.77 -12.73 -1.13
C TYR A 416 9.26 -12.56 -1.46
N ALA A 417 9.67 -12.85 -2.70
CA ALA A 417 11.09 -12.82 -3.10
C ALA A 417 11.69 -11.41 -3.02
N ALA A 418 11.02 -10.40 -3.58
CA ALA A 418 11.50 -9.02 -3.55
C ALA A 418 11.54 -8.45 -2.11
N ARG A 419 10.55 -8.79 -1.30
CA ARG A 419 10.48 -8.37 0.09
C ARG A 419 11.58 -9.03 0.94
N ASP A 420 11.79 -10.34 0.79
CA ASP A 420 12.81 -11.09 1.52
C ASP A 420 14.22 -10.62 1.14
N GLU A 421 14.45 -10.26 -0.12
CA GLU A 421 15.70 -9.67 -0.59
C GLU A 421 15.96 -8.30 0.06
N ILE A 422 14.96 -7.40 0.12
CA ILE A 422 15.09 -6.11 0.83
C ILE A 422 15.42 -6.34 2.30
N PHE A 423 14.73 -7.27 2.95
CA PHE A 423 14.95 -7.58 4.36
C PHE A 423 16.30 -8.19 4.63
N GLY A 424 16.81 -9.03 3.71
CA GLY A 424 18.17 -9.57 3.77
C GLY A 424 19.21 -8.46 3.73
N ILE A 425 19.11 -7.56 2.74
CA ILE A 425 20.04 -6.43 2.59
C ILE A 425 19.97 -5.51 3.82
N LEU A 426 18.78 -5.16 4.30
CA LEU A 426 18.63 -4.32 5.50
C LEU A 426 19.23 -4.98 6.74
N ARG A 427 19.05 -6.30 6.92
CA ARG A 427 19.65 -7.02 8.04
C ARG A 427 21.16 -6.91 8.05
N ASP A 428 21.81 -7.12 6.92
CA ASP A 428 23.26 -7.07 6.78
C ASP A 428 23.79 -5.64 7.03
N ILE A 429 23.08 -4.63 6.52
CA ILE A 429 23.44 -3.21 6.70
C ILE A 429 23.27 -2.77 8.16
N TYR A 430 22.29 -3.28 8.89
CA TYR A 430 22.17 -2.99 10.32
C TYR A 430 23.46 -3.37 11.07
N ASP A 431 24.06 -4.49 10.67
CA ASP A 431 25.31 -4.98 11.22
C ASP A 431 26.54 -4.26 10.61
N GLY A 432 26.34 -3.37 9.64
CA GLY A 432 27.33 -2.42 9.10
C GLY A 432 28.06 -2.87 7.83
N ARG A 433 27.74 -4.03 7.26
CA ARG A 433 28.35 -4.54 6.03
C ARG A 433 27.36 -5.36 5.23
N THR A 434 27.32 -5.15 3.92
CA THR A 434 26.63 -6.04 2.99
C THR A 434 27.50 -6.31 1.77
N GLU A 435 27.39 -7.52 1.23
CA GLU A 435 28.09 -7.95 0.03
C GLU A 435 27.13 -8.66 -0.90
N LYS A 436 27.17 -8.32 -2.19
CA LYS A 436 26.34 -8.97 -3.20
C LYS A 436 27.12 -9.25 -4.47
N SER A 437 27.08 -10.51 -4.93
CA SER A 437 27.64 -10.94 -6.20
C SER A 437 26.52 -11.10 -7.23
N PHE A 438 26.76 -10.67 -8.46
CA PHE A 438 25.82 -10.70 -9.56
C PHE A 438 26.25 -11.69 -10.65
N GLY A 439 25.29 -12.22 -11.41
CA GLY A 439 25.56 -13.21 -12.46
C GLY A 439 26.42 -12.70 -13.61
N ASN A 440 26.63 -11.40 -13.74
CA ASN A 440 27.55 -10.77 -14.70
C ASN A 440 29.01 -10.67 -14.18
N GLY A 441 29.33 -11.30 -13.04
CA GLY A 441 30.65 -11.24 -12.41
C GLY A 441 30.92 -10.01 -11.56
N LEU A 442 30.00 -9.04 -11.52
CA LEU A 442 30.14 -7.85 -10.66
C LEU A 442 29.96 -8.23 -9.20
N LYS A 443 30.86 -7.75 -8.35
CA LYS A 443 30.80 -7.88 -6.91
C LYS A 443 30.71 -6.49 -6.28
N ARG A 444 29.73 -6.29 -5.39
CA ARG A 444 29.54 -5.05 -4.65
C ARG A 444 29.67 -5.32 -3.17
N GLU A 445 30.50 -4.53 -2.50
CA GLU A 445 30.65 -4.54 -1.05
C GLU A 445 30.46 -3.13 -0.51
N TYR A 446 29.64 -3.01 0.55
CA TYR A 446 29.37 -1.73 1.20
C TYR A 446 29.59 -1.85 2.70
N LYS A 447 30.28 -0.86 3.25
CA LYS A 447 30.42 -0.63 4.69
C LYS A 447 29.67 0.63 5.02
N VAL A 448 28.37 0.51 5.28
CA VAL A 448 27.45 1.64 5.51
C VAL A 448 26.60 1.38 6.75
N LYS A 449 26.33 2.43 7.49
CA LYS A 449 25.35 2.43 8.60
C LYS A 449 24.44 3.63 8.49
N PHE A 450 23.15 3.42 8.51
CA PHE A 450 22.16 4.50 8.47
C PHE A 450 20.97 4.22 9.38
N GLY A 451 20.32 5.29 9.85
CA GLY A 451 19.04 5.23 10.54
C GLY A 451 17.87 4.99 9.61
N VAL A 452 16.77 4.49 10.13
CA VAL A 452 15.51 4.41 9.38
C VAL A 452 14.38 4.98 10.23
N LEU A 453 13.59 5.86 9.63
CA LEU A 453 12.35 6.36 10.21
C LEU A 453 11.26 6.23 9.14
N ALA A 454 10.28 5.35 9.37
CA ALA A 454 9.31 5.01 8.34
C ALA A 454 7.87 4.97 8.87
N GLY A 455 6.92 5.35 8.03
CA GLY A 455 5.50 5.18 8.29
C GLY A 455 5.03 3.78 7.89
N VAL A 456 4.18 3.17 8.70
CA VAL A 456 3.58 1.88 8.40
C VAL A 456 2.15 1.82 8.93
N THR A 457 1.30 1.05 8.29
CA THR A 457 -0.05 0.77 8.78
C THR A 457 -0.05 -0.38 9.80
N PRO A 458 -1.12 -0.56 10.59
CA PRO A 458 -1.25 -1.69 11.52
C PRO A 458 -1.13 -3.07 10.86
N VAL A 459 -1.15 -3.16 9.54
CA VAL A 459 -0.91 -4.39 8.79
C VAL A 459 0.45 -5.02 9.13
N ILE A 460 1.41 -4.25 9.66
CA ILE A 460 2.69 -4.75 10.16
C ILE A 460 2.52 -5.87 11.21
N GLU A 461 1.41 -5.90 11.93
CA GLU A 461 1.13 -6.95 12.92
C GLU A 461 0.89 -8.33 12.27
N THR A 462 0.39 -8.37 11.04
CA THR A 462 0.18 -9.63 10.30
C THR A 462 1.48 -10.25 9.80
N PHE A 463 2.54 -9.44 9.73
CA PHE A 463 3.88 -9.84 9.30
C PHE A 463 4.84 -10.13 10.48
N SER A 464 4.31 -10.24 11.71
CA SER A 464 5.15 -10.48 12.89
C SER A 464 6.00 -11.75 12.81
N ALA A 465 5.49 -12.82 12.21
CA ALA A 465 6.27 -14.04 11.97
C ALA A 465 7.43 -13.84 10.97
N MET A 466 7.30 -12.89 10.04
CA MET A 466 8.34 -12.54 9.06
C MET A 466 9.38 -11.58 9.63
N ASN A 467 9.04 -10.84 10.68
CA ASN A 467 9.98 -9.99 11.40
C ASN A 467 11.10 -10.79 12.10
N GLN A 468 10.92 -12.11 12.28
CA GLN A 468 11.98 -12.98 12.78
C GLN A 468 13.21 -13.00 11.86
N SER A 469 13.03 -12.95 10.54
CA SER A 469 14.16 -12.90 9.61
C SER A 469 14.98 -11.62 9.73
N LEU A 470 14.36 -10.49 10.08
CA LEU A 470 15.03 -9.22 10.40
C LEU A 470 15.60 -9.19 11.83
N GLY A 471 15.25 -10.18 12.69
CA GLY A 471 15.67 -10.23 14.09
C GLY A 471 15.30 -8.96 14.84
N GLU A 472 14.06 -8.48 14.65
CA GLU A 472 13.44 -7.36 15.36
C GLU A 472 14.32 -6.11 15.54
N ARG A 473 14.95 -5.67 14.44
CA ARG A 473 15.81 -4.48 14.43
C ARG A 473 15.02 -3.18 14.47
N PHE A 474 13.70 -3.22 14.20
CA PHE A 474 12.84 -2.05 14.19
C PHE A 474 12.13 -1.85 15.52
N LEU A 475 12.29 -0.68 16.09
CA LEU A 475 11.41 -0.17 17.12
C LEU A 475 10.09 0.32 16.50
N ARG A 476 9.03 0.35 17.30
CA ARG A 476 7.72 0.84 16.85
C ARG A 476 7.21 1.91 17.83
N TYR A 477 6.61 2.93 17.28
CA TYR A 477 5.81 3.88 18.04
C TYR A 477 4.44 4.02 17.40
N ARG A 478 3.41 3.72 18.16
CA ARG A 478 2.03 3.84 17.71
C ARG A 478 1.55 5.25 17.98
N LEU A 479 1.14 5.94 16.93
CA LEU A 479 0.48 7.22 17.12
C LEU A 479 -0.81 6.99 17.93
N PRO A 480 -1.15 7.89 18.88
CA PRO A 480 -2.34 7.73 19.70
C PRO A 480 -3.58 7.49 18.84
N LEU A 481 -4.40 6.52 19.24
CA LEU A 481 -5.69 6.28 18.62
C LEU A 481 -6.59 7.47 18.92
N ASP A 482 -7.30 7.91 17.90
CA ASP A 482 -8.20 9.04 18.01
C ASP A 482 -9.50 8.61 18.73
N THR A 483 -9.99 9.48 19.61
CA THR A 483 -11.39 9.46 20.01
C THR A 483 -12.21 10.10 18.88
N GLN A 484 -13.52 9.90 18.85
CA GLN A 484 -14.39 10.53 17.84
C GLN A 484 -14.18 12.05 17.80
N GLU A 485 -14.10 12.72 18.94
CA GLU A 485 -13.84 14.15 19.07
C GLU A 485 -12.47 14.56 18.47
N SER A 486 -11.44 13.71 18.62
CA SER A 486 -10.12 13.99 18.06
C SER A 486 -10.04 13.71 16.56
N GLU A 487 -10.84 12.80 16.04
CA GLU A 487 -10.98 12.57 14.58
C GLU A 487 -11.63 13.78 13.91
N GLU A 488 -12.72 14.30 14.47
CA GLU A 488 -13.37 15.53 14.00
C GLU A 488 -12.42 16.73 14.01
N ALA A 489 -11.67 16.90 15.10
CA ALA A 489 -10.69 17.98 15.20
C ALA A 489 -9.55 17.86 14.17
N LYS A 490 -9.11 16.63 13.83
CA LYS A 490 -8.16 16.38 12.75
C LYS A 490 -8.73 16.75 11.39
N ILE A 491 -9.96 16.32 11.10
CA ILE A 491 -10.65 16.63 9.85
C ILE A 491 -10.81 18.13 9.68
N LEU A 492 -11.31 18.82 10.70
CA LEU A 492 -11.44 20.29 10.71
C LEU A 492 -10.09 20.98 10.46
N LYS A 493 -9.03 20.49 11.08
CA LYS A 493 -7.68 21.02 10.90
C LYS A 493 -7.19 20.81 9.46
N ALA A 494 -7.43 19.64 8.89
CA ALA A 494 -7.08 19.34 7.49
C ALA A 494 -7.85 20.24 6.52
N ILE A 495 -9.16 20.42 6.72
CA ILE A 495 -10.00 21.33 5.92
C ILE A 495 -9.48 22.76 5.99
N SER A 496 -9.13 23.26 7.18
CA SER A 496 -8.61 24.62 7.37
C SER A 496 -7.27 24.86 6.66
N ASN A 497 -6.52 23.82 6.37
CA ASN A 497 -5.20 23.88 5.75
C ASN A 497 -5.23 23.78 4.21
N VAL A 498 -6.36 23.42 3.59
CA VAL A 498 -6.47 23.12 2.14
C VAL A 498 -5.80 24.16 1.26
N ASN A 499 -6.05 25.45 1.53
CA ASN A 499 -5.49 26.54 0.75
C ASN A 499 -4.07 26.99 1.20
N SER A 500 -3.50 26.29 2.20
CA SER A 500 -2.23 26.68 2.83
C SER A 500 -1.25 25.50 2.95
N GLU A 501 -1.48 24.38 2.24
CA GLU A 501 -0.66 23.17 2.36
C GLU A 501 0.81 23.42 2.02
N LEU A 502 1.12 24.22 1.00
CA LEU A 502 2.48 24.59 0.63
C LEU A 502 3.18 25.34 1.77
N LYS A 503 2.51 26.36 2.31
CA LYS A 503 3.01 27.13 3.44
C LYS A 503 3.18 26.25 4.68
N MET A 504 2.23 25.38 4.95
CA MET A 504 2.30 24.41 6.04
C MET A 504 3.58 23.56 5.92
N ARG A 505 3.80 22.93 4.77
CA ARG A 505 4.96 22.07 4.53
C ARG A 505 6.27 22.84 4.61
N ALA A 506 6.31 24.05 4.02
CA ALA A 506 7.48 24.92 4.11
C ALA A 506 7.84 25.30 5.55
N GLU A 507 6.85 25.70 6.36
CA GLU A 507 7.06 26.04 7.78
C GLU A 507 7.47 24.82 8.62
N LEU A 508 6.85 23.65 8.37
CA LEU A 508 7.20 22.40 9.08
C LEU A 508 8.64 21.96 8.73
N CYS A 509 9.01 22.00 7.44
CA CYS A 509 10.36 21.64 7.00
C CYS A 509 11.40 22.63 7.51
N GLN A 510 11.12 23.93 7.48
CA GLN A 510 12.00 24.94 8.06
C GLN A 510 12.24 24.69 9.54
N ALA A 511 11.17 24.48 10.31
CA ALA A 511 11.29 24.27 11.75
C ALA A 511 12.06 22.99 12.07
N ALA A 512 11.78 21.88 11.35
CA ALA A 512 12.50 20.63 11.51
C ALA A 512 13.99 20.78 11.17
N ALA A 513 14.32 21.36 10.03
CA ALA A 513 15.71 21.57 9.61
C ALA A 513 16.46 22.50 10.57
N SER A 514 15.81 23.54 11.11
CA SER A 514 16.40 24.45 12.10
C SER A 514 16.78 23.71 13.40
N ILE A 515 15.94 22.78 13.85
CA ILE A 515 16.23 21.97 15.04
C ILE A 515 17.34 20.95 14.75
N VAL A 516 17.26 20.25 13.62
CA VAL A 516 18.25 19.22 13.25
C VAL A 516 19.61 19.84 12.94
N ALA A 517 19.68 21.09 12.49
CA ALA A 517 20.97 21.78 12.29
C ALA A 517 21.77 22.05 13.59
N ARG A 518 21.17 21.84 14.78
CA ARG A 518 21.89 22.00 16.05
C ARG A 518 23.01 20.95 16.17
N PRO A 519 24.21 21.35 16.63
CA PRO A 519 25.31 20.40 16.86
C PRO A 519 24.99 19.45 18.03
N ASN A 520 25.67 18.34 18.06
CA ASN A 520 25.69 17.51 19.24
C ASN A 520 26.39 18.22 20.42
N PRO A 521 26.00 17.96 21.67
CA PRO A 521 26.77 18.41 22.81
C PRO A 521 28.17 17.77 22.81
N PRO A 522 29.17 18.42 23.45
CA PRO A 522 30.48 17.79 23.70
C PRO A 522 30.35 16.47 24.47
N ASP A 523 31.35 15.60 24.36
CA ASP A 523 31.31 14.27 24.97
C ASP A 523 31.06 14.28 26.48
N GLU A 524 31.61 15.27 27.20
CA GLU A 524 31.39 15.43 28.64
C GLU A 524 29.95 15.81 29.02
N LEU A 525 29.20 16.32 28.06
CA LEU A 525 27.80 16.75 28.23
C LEU A 525 26.81 15.77 27.61
N MET A 526 27.28 14.61 27.12
CA MET A 526 26.39 13.62 26.52
C MET A 526 25.32 13.12 27.50
N PRO A 527 24.08 12.97 27.03
CA PRO A 527 22.98 12.48 27.87
C PRO A 527 23.23 11.07 28.41
N HIS A 528 22.94 10.84 29.68
CA HIS A 528 23.02 9.53 30.33
C HIS A 528 21.90 9.35 31.34
N PHE A 529 21.48 8.10 31.56
CA PHE A 529 20.46 7.82 32.60
C PHE A 529 21.00 8.01 34.00
N SER A 530 20.18 8.59 34.87
CA SER A 530 20.44 8.56 36.32
C SER A 530 20.39 7.11 36.81
N GLU A 531 21.15 6.80 37.87
CA GLU A 531 21.23 5.45 38.46
C GLU A 531 19.84 4.87 38.81
N LYS A 532 18.89 5.71 39.21
CA LYS A 532 17.50 5.34 39.53
C LYS A 532 16.77 4.71 38.32
N TYR A 533 17.09 5.12 37.09
CA TYR A 533 16.37 4.69 35.90
C TYR A 533 17.03 3.53 35.18
N LEU A 534 18.34 3.29 35.33
CA LEU A 534 19.02 2.17 34.70
C LEU A 534 18.36 0.81 34.96
N PRO A 535 18.04 0.44 36.24
CA PRO A 535 17.35 -0.82 36.50
C PRO A 535 15.96 -0.92 35.85
N LYS A 536 15.27 0.22 35.66
CA LYS A 536 13.98 0.25 34.98
C LYS A 536 14.13 0.03 33.47
N VAL A 537 15.16 0.60 32.84
CA VAL A 537 15.48 0.40 31.42
C VAL A 537 15.85 -1.07 31.15
N VAL A 538 16.66 -1.67 32.01
CA VAL A 538 17.00 -3.10 31.93
C VAL A 538 15.75 -3.97 32.01
N ALA A 539 14.90 -3.72 33.01
CA ALA A 539 13.65 -4.47 33.17
C ALA A 539 12.69 -4.26 31.98
N LEU A 540 12.62 -3.04 31.42
CA LEU A 540 11.80 -2.71 30.26
C LEU A 540 12.28 -3.46 29.00
N ALA A 541 13.58 -3.46 28.76
CA ALA A 541 14.18 -4.17 27.62
C ALA A 541 13.96 -5.68 27.71
N GLN A 542 14.13 -6.25 28.92
CA GLN A 542 13.91 -7.68 29.14
C GLN A 542 12.44 -8.07 29.00
N LEU A 543 11.52 -7.25 29.57
CA LEU A 543 10.09 -7.43 29.41
C LEU A 543 9.68 -7.41 27.94
N SER A 544 10.17 -6.42 27.19
CA SER A 544 9.85 -6.29 25.76
C SER A 544 10.40 -7.47 24.97
N ALA A 545 11.63 -7.90 25.21
CA ALA A 545 12.21 -9.08 24.57
C ALA A 545 11.40 -10.35 24.85
N TRP A 546 10.90 -10.53 26.06
CA TRP A 546 10.06 -11.68 26.41
C TRP A 546 8.70 -11.64 25.75
N MET A 547 8.03 -10.46 25.71
CA MET A 547 6.74 -10.31 25.03
C MET A 547 6.85 -10.44 23.49
N ARG A 548 8.06 -10.31 22.95
CA ARG A 548 8.35 -10.50 21.52
C ARG A 548 8.72 -11.94 21.20
N GLY A 549 8.89 -12.79 22.20
CA GLY A 549 9.20 -14.21 22.00
C GLY A 549 8.16 -14.89 21.12
N VAL A 550 8.62 -15.73 20.22
CA VAL A 550 7.78 -16.42 19.24
C VAL A 550 7.82 -17.93 19.47
N VAL A 551 6.68 -18.56 19.24
CA VAL A 551 6.53 -20.01 19.20
C VAL A 551 6.23 -20.39 17.74
N ASP A 552 7.21 -21.00 17.08
CA ASP A 552 7.02 -21.47 15.71
C ASP A 552 6.22 -22.74 15.68
N ARG A 553 5.18 -22.72 14.86
CA ARG A 553 4.26 -23.84 14.68
C ARG A 553 4.16 -24.22 13.21
N ASP A 554 4.00 -25.50 12.96
CA ASP A 554 3.64 -25.99 11.63
C ASP A 554 2.34 -25.35 11.15
N LYS A 555 2.29 -24.94 9.89
CA LYS A 555 1.14 -24.23 9.33
C LYS A 555 -0.14 -25.06 9.29
N PHE A 556 -0.02 -26.36 9.13
CA PHE A 556 -1.15 -27.28 8.94
C PHE A 556 -1.53 -27.97 10.24
N THR A 557 -0.55 -28.57 10.94
CA THR A 557 -0.78 -29.36 12.16
C THR A 557 -0.84 -28.50 13.42
N GLN A 558 -0.37 -27.22 13.36
CA GLN A 558 -0.24 -26.29 14.49
C GLN A 558 0.68 -26.84 15.63
N GLN A 559 1.42 -27.90 15.37
CA GLN A 559 2.40 -28.46 16.31
C GLN A 559 3.62 -27.52 16.44
N VAL A 560 4.18 -27.47 17.64
CA VAL A 560 5.38 -26.68 17.92
C VAL A 560 6.57 -27.33 17.25
N LEU A 561 7.27 -26.59 16.37
CA LEU A 561 8.37 -27.14 15.55
C LEU A 561 9.64 -27.38 16.37
N TYR A 562 9.93 -26.51 17.35
CA TYR A 562 11.09 -26.65 18.24
C TYR A 562 10.81 -25.96 19.58
N LYS A 563 11.68 -26.21 20.57
CA LYS A 563 11.53 -25.62 21.90
C LYS A 563 11.66 -24.09 21.83
N PRO A 564 10.59 -23.36 22.18
CA PRO A 564 10.64 -21.89 22.12
C PRO A 564 11.64 -21.32 23.12
N SER A 565 12.33 -20.26 22.70
CA SER A 565 13.18 -19.46 23.58
C SER A 565 12.85 -17.99 23.44
N SER A 566 12.87 -17.27 24.54
CA SER A 566 12.74 -15.81 24.53
C SER A 566 14.02 -15.16 24.01
N GLU A 567 13.89 -14.02 23.32
CA GLU A 567 15.02 -13.20 22.89
C GLU A 567 15.74 -12.61 24.12
N VAL A 568 17.06 -12.39 24.01
CA VAL A 568 17.82 -11.66 25.02
C VAL A 568 17.68 -10.17 24.77
N GLY A 569 17.30 -9.40 25.79
CA GLY A 569 16.98 -7.96 25.68
C GLY A 569 18.14 -7.01 25.36
N THR A 570 19.34 -7.52 25.03
CA THR A 570 20.56 -6.68 24.86
C THR A 570 20.44 -5.71 23.68
N ARG A 571 19.91 -6.16 22.52
CA ARG A 571 19.75 -5.30 21.35
C ARG A 571 18.73 -4.20 21.60
N ILE A 572 17.56 -4.57 22.13
CA ILE A 572 16.49 -3.61 22.43
C ILE A 572 16.93 -2.62 23.52
N ALA A 573 17.69 -3.07 24.52
CA ALA A 573 18.26 -2.18 25.53
C ALA A 573 19.17 -1.11 24.92
N LYS A 574 20.10 -1.50 24.04
CA LYS A 574 20.97 -0.56 23.32
C LYS A 574 20.16 0.45 22.51
N GLN A 575 19.17 -0.03 21.74
CA GLN A 575 18.31 0.84 20.92
C GLN A 575 17.50 1.82 21.77
N LEU A 576 16.90 1.38 22.87
CA LEU A 576 16.14 2.23 23.79
C LEU A 576 17.00 3.29 24.47
N VAL A 577 18.19 2.89 24.96
CA VAL A 577 19.14 3.84 25.55
C VAL A 577 19.59 4.87 24.54
N LYS A 578 19.95 4.44 23.32
CA LYS A 578 20.40 5.32 22.25
C LYS A 578 19.29 6.29 21.82
N LEU A 579 18.04 5.82 21.74
CA LEU A 579 16.88 6.67 21.48
C LEU A 579 16.68 7.69 22.61
N ALA A 580 16.79 7.28 23.86
CA ALA A 580 16.67 8.19 25.00
C ALA A 580 17.77 9.26 25.00
N MET A 581 19.02 8.89 24.65
CA MET A 581 20.12 9.85 24.47
C MET A 581 19.80 10.84 23.36
N GLY A 582 19.30 10.39 22.22
CA GLY A 582 18.85 11.26 21.12
C GLY A 582 17.72 12.22 21.54
N ILE A 583 16.77 11.75 22.34
CA ILE A 583 15.71 12.60 22.93
C ILE A 583 16.34 13.63 23.89
N GLY A 584 17.31 13.21 24.70
CA GLY A 584 18.04 14.12 25.60
C GLY A 584 18.78 15.21 24.83
N ILE A 585 19.46 14.87 23.73
CA ILE A 585 20.14 15.85 22.86
C ILE A 585 19.10 16.82 22.27
N TYR A 586 18.00 16.31 21.71
CA TYR A 586 16.91 17.14 21.17
C TYR A 586 16.37 18.13 22.21
N ARG A 587 16.17 17.68 23.43
CA ARG A 587 15.61 18.49 24.51
C ARG A 587 16.64 19.32 25.26
N GLY A 588 17.93 19.11 25.07
CA GLY A 588 19.01 19.72 25.82
C GLY A 588 19.12 19.18 27.27
N THR A 589 18.69 17.92 27.50
CA THR A 589 18.69 17.27 28.80
C THR A 589 19.89 16.37 28.96
N ARG A 590 20.77 16.64 29.94
CA ARG A 590 21.97 15.81 30.21
C ARG A 590 21.64 14.57 31.04
N ILE A 591 20.83 14.72 32.10
CA ILE A 591 20.45 13.60 32.95
C ILE A 591 19.08 13.09 32.53
N LEU A 592 19.06 11.92 31.88
CA LEU A 592 17.83 11.29 31.42
C LEU A 592 17.03 10.75 32.58
N ALA A 593 15.76 11.10 32.67
CA ALA A 593 14.91 10.78 33.81
C ALA A 593 13.48 10.42 33.38
N GLY A 594 12.47 11.00 34.03
CA GLY A 594 11.08 10.60 33.88
C GLY A 594 10.49 10.76 32.49
N HIS A 595 10.81 11.86 31.79
CA HIS A 595 10.25 12.18 30.50
C HIS A 595 10.84 11.28 29.38
N GLU A 596 12.16 11.21 29.30
CA GLU A 596 12.87 10.38 28.29
C GLU A 596 12.56 8.90 28.53
N PHE A 597 12.51 8.48 29.81
CA PHE A 597 12.09 7.13 30.17
C PHE A 597 10.64 6.86 29.73
N ASP A 598 9.70 7.80 29.93
CA ASP A 598 8.31 7.64 29.47
C ASP A 598 8.22 7.49 27.95
N CYS A 599 9.01 8.25 27.18
CA CYS A 599 9.09 8.12 25.73
C CYS A 599 9.54 6.72 25.31
N ILE A 600 10.67 6.24 25.83
CA ILE A 600 11.19 4.91 25.44
C ILE A 600 10.33 3.77 26.00
N ARG A 601 9.63 3.98 27.10
CA ARG A 601 8.65 3.02 27.64
C ARG A 601 7.50 2.79 26.66
N HIS A 602 6.96 3.84 26.07
CA HIS A 602 5.93 3.72 25.02
C HIS A 602 6.49 2.98 23.80
N VAL A 603 7.67 3.40 23.32
CA VAL A 603 8.31 2.75 22.16
C VAL A 603 8.59 1.25 22.44
N ALA A 604 9.04 0.90 23.63
CA ALA A 604 9.33 -0.48 24.00
C ALA A 604 8.06 -1.35 24.01
N ILE A 605 6.97 -0.84 24.57
CA ILE A 605 5.68 -1.55 24.61
C ILE A 605 5.04 -1.60 23.21
N ASP A 606 5.08 -0.51 22.45
CA ASP A 606 4.56 -0.46 21.08
C ASP A 606 5.35 -1.36 20.12
N SER A 607 6.61 -1.69 20.44
CA SER A 607 7.44 -2.62 19.69
C SER A 607 7.06 -4.09 19.93
N CYS A 608 6.21 -4.38 20.91
CA CYS A 608 5.70 -5.73 21.17
C CYS A 608 4.43 -6.00 20.36
N PRO A 609 4.12 -7.27 20.03
CA PRO A 609 2.86 -7.64 19.41
C PRO A 609 1.66 -7.17 20.26
N GLN A 610 0.78 -6.37 19.69
CA GLN A 610 -0.26 -5.68 20.44
C GLN A 610 -1.19 -6.64 21.20
N ARG A 611 -1.53 -7.78 20.58
CA ARG A 611 -2.38 -8.80 21.19
C ARG A 611 -1.74 -9.38 22.47
N ILE A 612 -0.42 -9.57 22.48
CA ILE A 612 0.33 -10.03 23.66
C ILE A 612 0.33 -8.95 24.73
N VAL A 613 0.58 -7.69 24.34
CA VAL A 613 0.52 -6.55 25.29
C VAL A 613 -0.84 -6.46 25.95
N MET A 614 -1.95 -6.57 25.21
CA MET A 614 -3.31 -6.53 25.76
C MET A 614 -3.55 -7.63 26.80
N VAL A 615 -3.11 -8.85 26.51
CA VAL A 615 -3.27 -9.99 27.43
C VAL A 615 -2.43 -9.81 28.69
N VAL A 616 -1.14 -9.46 28.55
CA VAL A 616 -0.25 -9.22 29.70
C VAL A 616 -0.77 -8.08 30.56
N GLN A 617 -1.25 -7.01 29.94
CA GLN A 617 -1.82 -5.87 30.64
C GLN A 617 -3.12 -6.23 31.39
N ALA A 618 -3.95 -7.11 30.81
CA ALA A 618 -5.18 -7.60 31.47
C ALA A 618 -4.85 -8.42 32.73
N LEU A 619 -3.88 -9.33 32.64
CA LEU A 619 -3.38 -10.10 33.79
C LEU A 619 -2.75 -9.21 34.85
N TRP A 620 -1.90 -8.26 34.47
CA TRP A 620 -1.26 -7.34 35.40
C TRP A 620 -2.26 -6.44 36.13
N ARG A 621 -3.27 -5.93 35.40
CA ARG A 621 -4.35 -5.13 35.99
C ARG A 621 -5.19 -5.93 37.00
N ALA A 622 -5.56 -7.15 36.60
CA ALA A 622 -6.32 -8.04 37.48
C ALA A 622 -5.60 -8.23 38.82
N LYS A 623 -4.30 -8.49 38.78
CA LYS A 623 -3.51 -8.65 40.01
C LYS A 623 -3.34 -7.35 40.81
N LYS A 624 -2.97 -6.25 40.15
CA LYS A 624 -2.59 -5.01 40.83
C LYS A 624 -3.77 -4.12 41.25
N LYS A 625 -4.90 -4.19 40.53
CA LYS A 625 -6.07 -3.36 40.80
C LYS A 625 -7.21 -4.15 41.43
N ASP A 626 -7.44 -5.36 40.96
CA ASP A 626 -8.60 -6.14 41.36
C ASP A 626 -8.24 -7.21 42.43
N GLY A 627 -6.94 -7.39 42.75
CA GLY A 627 -6.45 -8.37 43.73
C GLY A 627 -6.56 -9.83 43.26
N LEU A 628 -6.78 -10.06 41.96
CA LEU A 628 -6.97 -11.40 41.40
C LEU A 628 -5.62 -11.99 40.96
N GLU A 629 -5.19 -13.05 41.61
CA GLU A 629 -3.92 -13.73 41.32
C GLU A 629 -3.93 -14.46 39.94
N MET A 630 -5.10 -14.90 39.49
CA MET A 630 -5.30 -15.65 38.26
C MET A 630 -6.62 -15.26 37.58
N LEU A 631 -6.69 -15.47 36.29
CA LEU A 631 -7.89 -15.23 35.48
C LEU A 631 -8.27 -16.49 34.68
N LYS A 632 -9.58 -16.72 34.53
CA LYS A 632 -10.10 -17.68 33.55
C LYS A 632 -9.89 -17.15 32.11
N THR A 633 -9.78 -18.04 31.14
CA THR A 633 -9.68 -17.65 29.72
C THR A 633 -10.82 -16.70 29.32
N LYS A 634 -12.06 -16.96 29.75
CA LYS A 634 -13.24 -16.13 29.45
C LYS A 634 -13.11 -14.71 30.05
N GLU A 635 -12.50 -14.56 31.23
CA GLU A 635 -12.27 -13.25 31.85
C GLU A 635 -11.22 -12.45 31.09
N ILE A 636 -10.17 -13.12 30.56
CA ILE A 636 -9.17 -12.46 29.68
C ILE A 636 -9.83 -12.01 28.38
N VAL A 637 -10.70 -12.84 27.77
CA VAL A 637 -11.49 -12.47 26.58
C VAL A 637 -12.31 -11.21 26.87
N ASN A 638 -13.05 -11.17 27.95
CA ASN A 638 -13.88 -10.02 28.32
C ASN A 638 -13.07 -8.74 28.60
N ARG A 639 -11.83 -8.86 29.09
CA ARG A 639 -10.95 -7.72 29.38
C ARG A 639 -10.18 -7.22 28.17
N THR A 640 -9.96 -8.09 27.17
CA THR A 640 -9.15 -7.77 25.98
C THR A 640 -9.99 -7.57 24.73
N PHE A 641 -11.24 -8.03 24.73
CA PHE A 641 -12.12 -8.09 23.55
C PHE A 641 -11.53 -8.88 22.37
N LEU A 642 -10.53 -9.73 22.63
CA LEU A 642 -9.96 -10.61 21.61
C LEU A 642 -10.82 -11.89 21.46
N PRO A 643 -10.87 -12.48 20.25
CA PRO A 643 -11.53 -13.78 20.06
C PRO A 643 -10.95 -14.85 20.99
N GLN A 644 -11.82 -15.72 21.53
CA GLN A 644 -11.43 -16.75 22.51
C GLN A 644 -10.30 -17.65 21.99
N SER A 645 -10.38 -18.10 20.72
CA SER A 645 -9.31 -18.90 20.08
C SER A 645 -7.96 -18.18 20.06
N THR A 646 -7.97 -16.87 19.81
CA THR A 646 -6.76 -16.02 19.85
C THR A 646 -6.19 -15.95 21.26
N VAL A 647 -7.02 -15.74 22.28
CA VAL A 647 -6.58 -15.70 23.69
C VAL A 647 -5.99 -17.04 24.12
N ILE A 648 -6.67 -18.16 23.82
CA ILE A 648 -6.16 -19.51 24.14
C ILE A 648 -4.77 -19.69 23.54
N ARG A 649 -4.60 -19.40 22.25
CA ARG A 649 -3.31 -19.56 21.55
C ARG A 649 -2.22 -18.70 22.17
N ILE A 650 -2.49 -17.43 22.45
CA ILE A 650 -1.52 -16.54 23.10
C ILE A 650 -1.13 -17.08 24.46
N MET A 651 -2.09 -17.55 25.26
CA MET A 651 -1.83 -18.05 26.61
C MET A 651 -1.02 -19.36 26.58
N GLU A 652 -1.29 -20.24 25.62
CA GLU A 652 -0.50 -21.46 25.41
C GLU A 652 0.94 -21.12 24.99
N ASP A 653 1.13 -20.21 24.03
CA ASP A 653 2.44 -19.78 23.58
C ASP A 653 3.24 -19.11 24.72
N MET A 654 2.59 -18.25 25.50
CA MET A 654 3.19 -17.65 26.70
C MET A 654 3.51 -18.66 27.79
N ASN A 655 2.73 -19.73 27.92
CA ASN A 655 3.02 -20.82 28.88
C ASN A 655 4.26 -21.64 28.42
N LEU A 656 4.38 -21.89 27.11
CA LEU A 656 5.57 -22.54 26.55
C LEU A 656 6.85 -21.69 26.75
N LEU A 657 6.73 -20.35 26.64
CA LEU A 657 7.76 -19.39 26.92
C LEU A 657 8.00 -19.17 28.43
N ARG A 658 7.26 -19.85 29.31
CA ARG A 658 7.31 -19.71 30.78
C ARG A 658 6.99 -18.30 31.30
N LEU A 659 6.23 -17.52 30.56
CA LEU A 659 5.79 -16.18 30.95
C LEU A 659 4.51 -16.24 31.80
N VAL A 660 3.70 -17.24 31.60
CA VAL A 660 2.51 -17.52 32.42
C VAL A 660 2.51 -19.00 32.83
N LYS A 661 1.71 -19.32 33.86
CA LYS A 661 1.45 -20.68 34.32
C LYS A 661 -0.01 -21.01 34.10
N ARG A 662 -0.26 -22.15 33.46
CA ARG A 662 -1.62 -22.74 33.36
C ARG A 662 -1.90 -23.57 34.60
N MET A 663 -3.07 -23.42 35.17
CA MET A 663 -3.60 -24.21 36.26
C MET A 663 -4.99 -24.69 35.87
N GLU A 664 -5.32 -25.91 36.21
CA GLU A 664 -6.64 -26.50 36.00
C GLU A 664 -7.33 -26.67 37.35
N VAL A 665 -8.50 -26.08 37.49
CA VAL A 665 -9.33 -26.18 38.73
C VAL A 665 -10.75 -26.47 38.29
N ASN A 666 -11.28 -27.61 38.70
CA ASN A 666 -12.65 -28.05 38.40
C ASN A 666 -12.99 -28.07 36.90
N GLY A 667 -12.04 -28.46 36.07
CA GLY A 667 -12.19 -28.52 34.59
C GLY A 667 -12.05 -27.17 33.86
N ASP A 668 -11.85 -26.08 34.57
CA ASP A 668 -11.58 -24.77 34.00
C ASP A 668 -10.07 -24.43 33.97
N TYR A 669 -9.61 -23.79 32.92
CA TYR A 669 -8.24 -23.29 32.81
C TYR A 669 -8.11 -21.88 33.36
N PHE A 670 -7.22 -21.75 34.33
CA PHE A 670 -6.80 -20.49 34.93
C PHE A 670 -5.37 -20.16 34.52
N TRP A 671 -5.10 -18.88 34.38
CA TRP A 671 -3.81 -18.35 33.92
C TRP A 671 -3.26 -17.35 34.94
N GLN A 672 -2.05 -17.57 35.36
CA GLN A 672 -1.33 -16.74 36.29
C GLN A 672 -0.04 -16.20 35.65
N MET A 673 0.30 -14.93 35.90
CA MET A 673 1.60 -14.41 35.49
C MET A 673 2.73 -15.14 36.25
N SER A 674 3.83 -15.45 35.57
CA SER A 674 5.03 -15.93 36.25
C SER A 674 5.59 -14.84 37.19
N PRO A 675 6.22 -15.20 38.31
CA PRO A 675 6.83 -14.22 39.23
C PRO A 675 7.83 -13.31 38.51
N ASN A 676 8.59 -13.85 37.54
CA ASN A 676 9.57 -13.09 36.77
C ASN A 676 8.90 -12.06 35.87
N LEU A 677 7.82 -12.43 35.15
CA LEU A 677 7.09 -11.50 34.29
C LEU A 677 6.46 -10.38 35.13
N GLU A 678 5.89 -10.72 36.27
CA GLU A 678 5.32 -9.73 37.21
C GLU A 678 6.39 -8.77 37.73
N MET A 679 7.53 -9.28 38.15
CA MET A 679 8.66 -8.46 38.62
C MET A 679 9.11 -7.48 37.51
N LEU A 680 9.28 -7.95 36.29
CA LEU A 680 9.71 -7.11 35.16
C LEU A 680 8.63 -6.05 34.84
N ALA A 681 7.37 -6.42 34.76
CA ALA A 681 6.28 -5.49 34.50
C ALA A 681 6.15 -4.40 35.57
N THR A 682 6.40 -4.76 36.84
CA THR A 682 6.38 -3.81 37.96
C THR A 682 7.62 -2.90 37.96
N LYS A 683 8.81 -3.47 37.82
CA LYS A 683 10.10 -2.75 37.85
C LYS A 683 10.25 -1.80 36.68
N SER A 684 9.80 -2.21 35.48
CA SER A 684 9.83 -1.39 34.27
C SER A 684 8.75 -0.29 34.26
N CYS A 685 7.80 -0.29 35.17
CA CYS A 685 6.64 0.59 35.14
C CYS A 685 5.86 0.54 33.81
N ALA A 686 5.89 -0.61 33.10
CA ALA A 686 5.39 -0.76 31.74
C ALA A 686 3.90 -0.37 31.59
N PHE A 687 3.08 -0.73 32.58
CA PHE A 687 1.62 -0.57 32.56
C PHE A 687 1.08 0.45 33.56
N THR A 688 1.91 1.35 34.10
CA THR A 688 1.48 2.32 35.13
C THR A 688 0.55 3.40 34.58
N LYS A 689 0.64 3.75 33.28
CA LYS A 689 -0.34 4.60 32.59
C LYS A 689 -1.16 3.73 31.63
N ILE A 690 -2.48 3.79 31.80
CA ILE A 690 -3.44 2.93 31.10
C ILE A 690 -3.50 3.31 29.62
N ILE A 691 -3.26 2.35 28.73
CA ILE A 691 -3.69 2.44 27.33
C ILE A 691 -5.19 2.06 27.32
N PRO A 692 -6.11 2.97 26.94
CA PRO A 692 -7.53 2.63 26.88
C PRO A 692 -7.77 1.58 25.80
N VAL A 693 -8.45 0.49 26.15
CA VAL A 693 -8.97 -0.49 25.19
C VAL A 693 -10.36 -0.02 24.77
N ARG A 694 -10.62 0.18 23.50
CA ARG A 694 -11.96 0.54 23.01
C ARG A 694 -12.94 -0.61 23.28
N LYS A 695 -14.16 -0.28 23.73
CA LYS A 695 -15.22 -1.25 24.04
C LYS A 695 -15.75 -2.02 22.81
N ASP A 696 -15.48 -1.53 21.61
CA ASP A 696 -15.97 -2.07 20.34
C ASP A 696 -15.02 -3.08 19.67
N GLY A 697 -13.88 -3.40 20.32
CA GLY A 697 -12.89 -4.32 19.74
C GLY A 697 -12.16 -3.81 18.49
N SER A 698 -12.40 -2.56 18.06
CA SER A 698 -11.65 -1.92 17.00
C SER A 698 -10.28 -1.44 17.50
N MET A 699 -9.24 -1.80 16.78
CA MET A 699 -7.86 -1.39 17.05
C MET A 699 -7.54 -0.04 16.42
#